data_e88abd1b0c5e054ee9c5b0dcf19239e0
#
_entry.id   e88abd1b0c5e054ee9c5b0dcf19239e0
#
_cell.length_a   1.000
_cell.length_b   1.000
_cell.length_c   1.000
_cell.angle_alpha   90.00
_cell.angle_beta   90.00
_cell.angle_gamma   90.00
#
_symmetry.space_group_name_H-M   'P 1'
#
loop_
_entity.id
_entity.type
_entity.pdbx_description
1 polymer ?
#
loop_
_entity_poly.entity_id
_entity_poly.type
_entity_poly.pdbx_seq_one_letter_code
_entity_poly.pdbx_strand_id
1 'polypeptide(L)'
;MKKFQVESDDGYLTWTQAKQYFSCLPGSRELFLGGAYTGTELVEEADWYDWFDRAKRKYDAAGRIQEETVVVLGILKGDENGPGDAQESAQAALMCEMGTASGGKKDAQSQKTELRILTQNGVRMAASATFLTESMRFCPVRAIVREDCLYAVRNRLTEPVILKNVWMIETTGQSIHGFWKDCEFSGAAAVEVKTDSVGGQRTEENRESDWKSDRKSTTAVSDTAQLSEAVCDLTFETGKPVIVCQKPDKISGRLLGVSRNGAEIEGHGTIPFSEDLQCYRLYGRLSQMDIGELKIGYGFTDFVVEDGTIEAALAVREEKMETIRVLIKTSGYANSVHQAVELFADCDCRIWNVESELTTLEKGQRLVITRDSPLFDQTGRITIEPKILTGHLMLSGVERAQGQANYRGRLELVRREDGIVVINELPLEEYLYGVVPGEMPASYPLEALKSQAICARTYAYERLQRAGLPEYGAHVDDSTAFQVYQNLAEQGQTTQAVKETSGQVLFYGEEPAQTYYYSTSCGYGTDLSVWRGTRAEAYPYLCAQAIDERNMELTRQLGGQESVAAMAPILQQAQLLEQSDVMEAFLRQRDGDFYEKEEPWYRWSYRVETVDEKAFWERVWIRAQADGQCVFVPGEAGEWNAVKERTKLSENTGKIREIRVTKRSSGGAAQELLIESENGQVRIQSEYSIRYVLCDGKTQAVRQDGSAAAVTSLLPSSFFQVSTFKTDGFMIGYTLIGGGYGHGIGMSQNGAKHMAEASVSAEEILTFFYKGCQLKMIS
;
A
#
# COMPACT_ATOMS: atom_id res chain seq x y z
N MET A 1 0.32 -42.15 37.07
CA MET A 1 1.46 -41.34 36.60
C MET A 1 1.73 -41.69 35.14
N LYS A 2 1.48 -40.78 34.20
CA LYS A 2 1.87 -40.97 32.82
C LYS A 2 3.27 -40.43 32.68
N LYS A 3 4.21 -41.28 32.24
CA LYS A 3 5.59 -40.86 31.92
C LYS A 3 5.62 -40.15 30.59
N PHE A 4 6.37 -39.06 30.50
CA PHE A 4 6.51 -38.26 29.29
C PHE A 4 7.18 -39.10 28.20
N GLN A 5 6.43 -39.42 27.15
CA GLN A 5 6.92 -40.16 26.01
C GLN A 5 7.17 -39.20 24.87
N VAL A 6 8.39 -38.67 24.78
CA VAL A 6 8.91 -38.11 23.54
C VAL A 6 9.60 -39.27 22.84
N GLU A 7 9.27 -39.55 21.60
CA GLU A 7 9.98 -40.52 20.79
C GLU A 7 11.41 -40.02 20.52
N SER A 8 12.30 -40.22 21.50
CA SER A 8 13.69 -40.58 21.29
C SER A 8 13.70 -42.06 20.93
N ASP A 9 14.75 -42.61 20.39
CA ASP A 9 14.87 -44.05 20.15
C ASP A 9 14.51 -44.88 21.38
N ASP A 10 14.50 -44.27 22.59
CA ASP A 10 14.22 -44.84 23.89
C ASP A 10 12.90 -44.39 24.54
N GLY A 11 12.17 -43.44 23.94
CA GLY A 11 10.84 -43.01 24.38
C GLY A 11 10.73 -42.08 25.61
N TYR A 12 11.85 -41.61 26.22
CA TYR A 12 11.83 -40.78 27.43
C TYR A 12 12.83 -39.62 27.40
N LEU A 13 12.44 -38.50 28.00
CA LEU A 13 13.31 -37.33 28.21
C LEU A 13 14.11 -37.52 29.50
N THR A 14 15.45 -37.41 29.42
CA THR A 14 16.29 -37.35 30.62
C THR A 14 16.31 -35.94 31.21
N TRP A 15 16.63 -35.80 32.51
CA TRP A 15 16.82 -34.50 33.13
C TRP A 15 17.88 -33.64 32.42
N THR A 16 18.89 -34.24 31.83
CA THR A 16 19.90 -33.55 31.04
C THR A 16 19.29 -32.92 29.78
N GLN A 17 18.44 -33.66 29.08
CA GLN A 17 17.71 -33.18 27.93
C GLN A 17 16.72 -32.08 28.33
N ALA A 18 15.93 -32.28 29.39
CA ALA A 18 15.03 -31.28 29.91
C ALA A 18 15.75 -29.97 30.30
N LYS A 19 16.93 -30.05 30.93
CA LYS A 19 17.75 -28.87 31.25
C LYS A 19 18.25 -28.13 30.03
N GLN A 20 18.55 -28.79 28.92
CA GLN A 20 18.94 -28.14 27.65
C GLN A 20 17.81 -27.26 27.11
N TYR A 21 16.55 -27.66 27.23
CA TYR A 21 15.40 -26.82 26.83
C TYR A 21 15.33 -25.53 27.60
N PHE A 22 15.55 -25.58 28.91
CA PHE A 22 15.49 -24.41 29.77
C PHE A 22 16.73 -23.53 29.68
N SER A 23 17.85 -24.03 29.16
CA SER A 23 19.07 -23.24 29.02
C SER A 23 18.93 -22.07 28.05
N CYS A 24 17.91 -22.10 27.21
CA CYS A 24 17.55 -21.03 26.25
C CYS A 24 16.73 -19.90 26.91
N LEU A 25 16.24 -20.07 28.13
CA LEU A 25 15.47 -19.04 28.84
C LEU A 25 16.40 -18.16 29.66
N PRO A 26 16.36 -16.82 29.54
CA PRO A 26 17.10 -15.93 30.41
C PRO A 26 16.78 -16.20 31.88
N GLY A 27 17.79 -16.38 32.72
CA GLY A 27 17.61 -16.67 34.15
C GLY A 27 17.28 -18.12 34.52
N SER A 28 17.19 -19.05 33.58
CA SER A 28 16.85 -20.46 33.80
C SER A 28 17.83 -21.20 34.74
N ARG A 29 19.07 -20.73 34.89
CA ARG A 29 20.07 -21.32 35.82
C ARG A 29 19.56 -21.36 37.26
N GLU A 30 18.77 -20.40 37.71
CA GLU A 30 18.24 -20.34 39.06
C GLU A 30 17.14 -21.39 39.34
N LEU A 31 16.45 -21.87 38.30
CA LEU A 31 15.40 -22.88 38.43
C LEU A 31 15.97 -24.28 38.79
N PHE A 32 17.26 -24.54 38.46
CA PHE A 32 17.89 -25.84 38.63
C PHE A 32 18.83 -25.93 39.84
N LEU A 33 18.98 -24.87 40.62
CA LEU A 33 19.90 -24.82 41.77
C LEU A 33 19.35 -25.48 43.03
N GLY A 34 18.10 -25.97 43.04
CA GLY A 34 17.48 -26.54 44.24
C GLY A 34 17.07 -28.01 44.18
N GLY A 35 17.39 -28.74 43.12
CA GLY A 35 16.86 -30.12 42.95
C GLY A 35 17.90 -31.22 43.09
N ALA A 36 17.50 -32.30 43.74
CA ALA A 36 18.28 -33.52 43.99
C ALA A 36 18.35 -34.49 42.81
N TYR A 37 18.11 -34.01 41.56
CA TYR A 37 18.02 -34.86 40.37
C TYR A 37 19.39 -35.01 39.68
N THR A 38 19.72 -36.23 39.36
CA THR A 38 20.93 -36.56 38.57
C THR A 38 20.63 -36.59 37.09
N GLY A 39 21.62 -36.34 36.21
CA GLY A 39 21.44 -36.16 34.78
C GLY A 39 20.82 -37.32 33.97
N THR A 40 20.59 -38.48 34.61
CA THR A 40 20.05 -39.71 33.98
C THR A 40 18.65 -40.07 34.44
N GLU A 41 18.06 -39.30 35.40
CA GLU A 41 16.70 -39.55 35.85
C GLU A 41 15.68 -39.11 34.80
N LEU A 42 14.55 -39.82 34.71
CA LEU A 42 13.43 -39.51 33.84
C LEU A 42 12.56 -38.43 34.47
N VAL A 43 12.12 -37.45 33.67
CA VAL A 43 11.23 -36.38 34.11
C VAL A 43 9.79 -36.78 33.90
N GLU A 44 8.96 -36.68 34.96
CA GLU A 44 7.51 -36.85 34.82
C GLU A 44 6.89 -35.68 34.06
N GLU A 45 5.90 -35.97 33.20
CA GLU A 45 5.22 -34.97 32.38
C GLU A 45 4.64 -33.79 33.17
N ALA A 46 4.04 -34.08 34.31
CA ALA A 46 3.44 -33.06 35.17
C ALA A 46 4.49 -32.09 35.76
N ASP A 47 5.64 -32.58 36.15
CA ASP A 47 6.72 -31.77 36.73
C ASP A 47 7.35 -30.88 35.65
N TRP A 48 7.48 -31.39 34.43
CA TRP A 48 8.00 -30.61 33.32
C TRP A 48 7.10 -29.45 32.91
N TYR A 49 5.77 -29.67 32.82
CA TYR A 49 4.80 -28.62 32.51
C TYR A 49 4.70 -27.57 33.62
N ASP A 50 4.69 -27.96 34.85
CA ASP A 50 4.64 -27.04 36.00
C ASP A 50 5.92 -26.16 36.04
N TRP A 51 7.05 -26.74 35.69
CA TRP A 51 8.29 -25.99 35.61
C TRP A 51 8.32 -25.02 34.42
N PHE A 52 7.87 -25.49 33.28
CA PHE A 52 7.79 -24.64 32.09
C PHE A 52 6.83 -23.46 32.31
N ASP A 53 5.67 -23.69 32.88
CA ASP A 53 4.69 -22.65 33.17
C ASP A 53 5.19 -21.67 34.26
N ARG A 54 5.95 -22.13 35.25
CA ARG A 54 6.66 -21.26 36.19
C ARG A 54 7.74 -20.41 35.53
N ALA A 55 8.53 -21.01 34.66
CA ALA A 55 9.55 -20.30 33.91
C ALA A 55 8.93 -19.27 32.98
N LYS A 56 7.87 -19.63 32.26
CA LYS A 56 7.14 -18.71 31.39
C LYS A 56 6.60 -17.50 32.16
N ARG A 57 5.93 -17.70 33.31
CA ARG A 57 5.43 -16.61 34.15
C ARG A 57 6.53 -15.69 34.68
N LYS A 58 7.69 -16.24 35.00
CA LYS A 58 8.80 -15.49 35.61
C LYS A 58 9.67 -14.75 34.59
N TYR A 59 9.90 -15.32 33.41
CA TYR A 59 10.92 -14.87 32.46
C TYR A 59 10.37 -14.38 31.11
N ASP A 60 9.07 -14.55 30.84
CA ASP A 60 8.41 -14.09 29.61
C ASP A 60 7.45 -12.93 29.87
N ALA A 61 7.93 -11.88 30.52
CA ALA A 61 7.13 -10.67 30.78
C ALA A 61 6.63 -9.98 29.49
N ALA A 62 7.24 -10.27 28.33
CA ALA A 62 6.88 -9.71 27.02
C ALA A 62 5.97 -10.63 26.19
N GLY A 63 5.57 -11.83 26.71
CA GLY A 63 4.69 -12.76 25.99
C GLY A 63 5.28 -13.36 24.70
N ARG A 64 6.60 -13.47 24.59
CA ARG A 64 7.30 -13.92 23.37
C ARG A 64 7.26 -15.43 23.16
N ILE A 65 6.94 -16.20 24.21
CA ILE A 65 6.80 -17.65 24.16
C ILE A 65 5.35 -17.98 23.85
N GLN A 66 5.11 -18.58 22.69
CA GLN A 66 3.77 -18.94 22.23
C GLN A 66 3.66 -20.46 22.09
N GLU A 67 2.46 -20.97 22.26
CA GLU A 67 2.11 -22.35 21.98
C GLU A 67 1.33 -22.37 20.67
N GLU A 68 1.91 -23.00 19.65
CA GLU A 68 1.37 -23.03 18.29
C GLU A 68 1.13 -24.47 17.83
N THR A 69 0.13 -24.64 16.95
CA THR A 69 0.00 -25.85 16.15
C THR A 69 0.90 -25.73 14.94
N VAL A 70 1.81 -26.68 14.78
CA VAL A 70 2.76 -26.72 13.67
C VAL A 70 2.77 -28.10 13.02
N VAL A 71 3.12 -28.14 11.73
CA VAL A 71 3.41 -29.37 10.99
C VAL A 71 4.90 -29.39 10.69
N VAL A 72 5.60 -30.45 11.07
CA VAL A 72 7.02 -30.60 10.80
C VAL A 72 7.20 -31.01 9.34
N LEU A 73 7.76 -30.15 8.50
CA LEU A 73 7.94 -30.40 7.06
C LEU A 73 9.20 -31.19 6.76
N GLY A 74 10.26 -31.02 7.52
CA GLY A 74 11.52 -31.70 7.31
C GLY A 74 12.60 -31.31 8.30
N ILE A 75 13.58 -32.21 8.43
CA ILE A 75 14.77 -32.03 9.23
C ILE A 75 15.93 -31.87 8.25
N LEU A 76 16.57 -30.71 8.22
CA LEU A 76 17.73 -30.45 7.38
C LEU A 76 18.98 -30.84 8.17
N LYS A 77 19.66 -31.91 7.75
CA LYS A 77 21.02 -32.18 8.19
C LYS A 77 21.93 -31.25 7.38
N GLY A 78 22.74 -30.43 8.05
CA GLY A 78 23.68 -29.55 7.39
C GLY A 78 24.65 -30.34 6.52
N ASP A 79 24.47 -30.30 5.21
CA ASP A 79 25.46 -30.84 4.25
C ASP A 79 26.46 -29.72 3.90
N GLU A 80 27.72 -30.05 4.02
CA GLU A 80 28.86 -29.29 3.52
C GLU A 80 28.81 -29.27 1.98
N ASN A 81 28.36 -28.20 1.36
CA ASN A 81 28.44 -27.79 -0.05
C ASN A 81 27.11 -27.46 -0.70
N GLY A 82 26.79 -26.18 -0.69
CA GLY A 82 25.77 -25.57 -1.53
C GLY A 82 25.94 -24.05 -1.58
N PRO A 83 25.65 -23.37 -2.71
CA PRO A 83 26.07 -22.01 -2.95
C PRO A 83 25.30 -21.00 -2.12
N GLY A 84 26.04 -19.98 -1.64
CA GLY A 84 25.55 -18.89 -0.80
C GLY A 84 24.44 -18.07 -1.44
N ASP A 85 23.60 -17.52 -0.55
CA ASP A 85 23.05 -16.17 -0.54
C ASP A 85 21.88 -16.00 0.45
N ALA A 86 21.57 -17.04 1.28
CA ALA A 86 20.56 -16.91 2.33
C ALA A 86 21.13 -16.97 3.76
N GLN A 87 22.44 -16.96 3.92
CA GLN A 87 23.11 -17.27 5.20
C GLN A 87 23.43 -16.06 6.10
N GLU A 88 23.36 -14.82 5.61
CA GLU A 88 23.78 -13.66 6.43
C GLU A 88 22.73 -13.16 7.42
N SER A 89 21.45 -13.34 7.17
CA SER A 89 20.39 -12.81 8.07
C SER A 89 20.09 -13.70 9.29
N ALA A 90 20.23 -15.01 9.17
CA ALA A 90 19.99 -15.93 10.29
C ALA A 90 21.18 -16.04 11.26
N GLN A 91 22.41 -15.87 10.78
CA GLN A 91 23.61 -15.86 11.63
C GLN A 91 23.78 -14.59 12.46
N ALA A 92 23.29 -13.43 11.99
CA ALA A 92 23.36 -12.18 12.73
C ALA A 92 22.46 -12.15 13.97
N ALA A 93 21.31 -12.80 13.92
CA ALA A 93 20.38 -12.86 15.06
C ALA A 93 20.85 -13.78 16.19
N LEU A 94 21.60 -14.84 15.87
CA LEU A 94 22.10 -15.81 16.87
C LEU A 94 23.39 -15.35 17.57
N MET A 95 24.13 -14.41 16.99
CA MET A 95 25.40 -13.90 17.58
C MET A 95 25.22 -12.77 18.58
N CYS A 96 24.07 -12.13 18.69
CA CYS A 96 23.88 -10.98 19.59
C CYS A 96 23.62 -11.30 21.05
N GLU A 97 23.41 -12.55 21.46
CA GLU A 97 23.12 -12.91 22.86
C GLU A 97 24.18 -13.83 23.55
N MET A 98 25.27 -14.16 22.88
CA MET A 98 26.35 -14.88 23.55
C MET A 98 27.44 -13.92 24.04
N GLY A 99 27.18 -13.31 25.20
CA GLY A 99 28.18 -12.52 25.94
C GLY A 99 29.46 -13.34 26.19
N THR A 100 30.56 -12.74 25.82
CA THR A 100 31.93 -13.20 25.99
C THR A 100 32.23 -13.72 27.39
N ALA A 101 32.58 -14.99 27.50
CA ALA A 101 33.41 -15.51 28.59
C ALA A 101 34.53 -16.34 27.96
N SER A 102 35.74 -15.83 28.11
CA SER A 102 37.02 -16.40 27.69
C SER A 102 37.31 -17.72 28.38
N GLY A 103 37.88 -18.67 27.64
CA GLY A 103 38.75 -19.69 28.20
C GLY A 103 38.38 -21.12 27.91
N GLY A 104 39.03 -21.74 26.92
CA GLY A 104 39.56 -23.07 27.03
C GLY A 104 38.75 -24.26 26.52
N LYS A 105 39.30 -24.83 25.48
CA LYS A 105 39.14 -26.18 24.93
C LYS A 105 38.08 -26.42 23.88
N LYS A 106 38.58 -26.66 22.68
CA LYS A 106 37.93 -27.35 21.58
C LYS A 106 37.49 -28.75 22.02
N ASP A 107 36.22 -29.02 21.99
CA ASP A 107 35.69 -30.36 21.80
C ASP A 107 34.25 -30.30 21.26
N ALA A 108 34.04 -31.10 20.22
CA ALA A 108 32.77 -31.51 19.59
C ALA A 108 31.93 -30.40 18.93
N GLN A 109 32.11 -30.28 17.63
CA GLN A 109 31.11 -29.74 16.72
C GLN A 109 29.75 -30.45 16.91
N SER A 110 28.85 -29.88 17.70
CA SER A 110 27.43 -30.26 17.61
C SER A 110 26.91 -29.74 16.28
N GLN A 111 26.70 -30.60 15.31
CA GLN A 111 25.98 -30.28 14.07
C GLN A 111 24.62 -29.66 14.44
N LYS A 112 24.43 -28.41 14.13
CA LYS A 112 23.14 -27.76 14.27
C LYS A 112 22.19 -28.35 13.22
N THR A 113 21.17 -29.08 13.65
CA THR A 113 20.08 -29.54 12.79
C THR A 113 19.07 -28.42 12.64
N GLU A 114 18.79 -27.98 11.44
CA GLU A 114 17.74 -26.98 11.15
C GLU A 114 16.45 -27.73 10.81
N LEU A 115 15.33 -27.19 11.31
CA LEU A 115 13.97 -27.69 11.08
C LEU A 115 13.21 -26.75 10.19
N ARG A 116 12.52 -27.30 9.20
CA ARG A 116 11.42 -26.58 8.54
C ARG A 116 10.11 -26.96 9.19
N ILE A 117 9.41 -25.97 9.72
CA ILE A 117 8.09 -26.14 10.32
C ILE A 117 7.07 -25.28 9.60
N LEU A 118 5.87 -25.81 9.40
CA LEU A 118 4.74 -25.10 8.84
C LEU A 118 3.83 -24.69 10.00
N THR A 119 3.56 -23.39 10.11
CA THR A 119 2.69 -22.80 11.13
C THR A 119 1.48 -22.16 10.46
N GLN A 120 0.50 -21.73 11.21
CA GLN A 120 -0.62 -20.94 10.69
C GLN A 120 -0.19 -19.66 9.98
N ASN A 121 1.03 -19.16 10.27
CA ASN A 121 1.60 -17.94 9.68
C ASN A 121 2.63 -18.21 8.56
N GLY A 122 2.71 -19.40 8.05
CA GLY A 122 3.63 -19.82 6.98
C GLY A 122 4.74 -20.76 7.45
N VAL A 123 5.68 -21.06 6.53
CA VAL A 123 6.84 -21.91 6.83
C VAL A 123 7.91 -21.09 7.55
N ARG A 124 8.43 -21.62 8.64
CA ARG A 124 9.55 -21.02 9.39
C ARG A 124 10.72 -21.99 9.48
N MET A 125 11.93 -21.44 9.50
CA MET A 125 13.12 -22.17 9.91
C MET A 125 13.17 -22.14 11.44
N ALA A 126 13.31 -23.29 12.06
CA ALA A 126 13.47 -23.39 13.50
C ALA A 126 14.85 -23.96 13.86
N ALA A 127 15.44 -23.44 14.92
CA ALA A 127 16.64 -24.05 15.47
C ALA A 127 16.32 -25.46 15.99
N SER A 128 17.28 -26.38 15.82
CA SER A 128 17.13 -27.79 16.06
C SER A 128 16.80 -28.13 17.50
N ALA A 129 15.74 -28.87 17.67
CA ALA A 129 15.57 -29.74 18.81
C ALA A 129 16.11 -31.13 18.42
N THR A 130 17.11 -31.62 19.13
CA THR A 130 17.77 -32.91 18.90
C THR A 130 16.85 -34.13 19.04
N PHE A 131 15.61 -33.96 19.39
CA PHE A 131 14.62 -34.99 19.71
C PHE A 131 13.53 -35.18 18.64
N LEU A 132 13.52 -34.39 17.53
CA LEU A 132 12.59 -34.63 16.44
C LEU A 132 13.14 -35.71 15.53
N THR A 133 12.42 -36.80 15.42
CA THR A 133 12.75 -37.92 14.54
C THR A 133 12.10 -37.79 13.19
N GLU A 134 12.63 -38.46 12.15
CA GLU A 134 12.01 -38.53 10.82
C GLU A 134 10.55 -39.03 10.87
N SER A 135 10.17 -39.79 11.90
CA SER A 135 8.80 -40.27 12.10
C SER A 135 7.79 -39.14 12.42
N MET A 136 8.26 -37.93 12.78
CA MET A 136 7.44 -36.76 13.02
C MET A 136 7.18 -35.90 11.77
N ARG A 137 7.79 -36.28 10.65
CA ARG A 137 7.61 -35.56 9.38
C ARG A 137 6.13 -35.59 8.95
N PHE A 138 5.61 -34.42 8.59
CA PHE A 138 4.20 -34.21 8.26
C PHE A 138 3.19 -34.57 9.37
N CYS A 139 3.65 -34.76 10.60
CA CYS A 139 2.76 -34.90 11.74
C CYS A 139 2.37 -33.53 12.32
N PRO A 140 1.10 -33.26 12.56
CA PRO A 140 0.68 -32.08 13.30
C PRO A 140 1.02 -32.24 14.79
N VAL A 141 1.69 -31.23 15.33
CA VAL A 141 2.15 -31.22 16.72
C VAL A 141 1.82 -29.88 17.40
N ARG A 142 1.60 -29.89 18.69
CA ARG A 142 1.55 -28.70 19.50
C ARG A 142 2.95 -28.37 19.99
N ALA A 143 3.46 -27.24 19.56
CA ALA A 143 4.84 -26.82 19.80
C ALA A 143 4.91 -25.52 20.59
N ILE A 144 6.00 -25.37 21.32
CA ILE A 144 6.35 -24.14 22.02
C ILE A 144 7.36 -23.42 21.15
N VAL A 145 6.97 -22.23 20.68
CA VAL A 145 7.75 -21.42 19.74
C VAL A 145 8.04 -20.04 20.35
N ARG A 146 9.26 -19.56 20.19
CA ARG A 146 9.63 -18.18 20.50
C ARG A 146 10.43 -17.62 19.33
N GLU A 147 9.95 -16.52 18.75
CA GLU A 147 10.53 -15.94 17.54
C GLU A 147 10.63 -17.04 16.45
N ASP A 148 11.83 -17.32 15.93
CA ASP A 148 12.06 -18.33 14.90
C ASP A 148 12.63 -19.66 15.48
N CYS A 149 12.42 -19.93 16.76
CA CYS A 149 12.92 -21.12 17.41
C CYS A 149 11.80 -22.00 17.96
N LEU A 150 11.80 -23.27 17.61
CA LEU A 150 10.96 -24.31 18.21
C LEU A 150 11.71 -24.89 19.40
N TYR A 151 11.17 -24.68 20.61
CA TYR A 151 11.82 -25.10 21.85
C TYR A 151 11.41 -26.48 22.33
N ALA A 152 10.15 -26.84 22.11
CA ALA A 152 9.64 -28.14 22.54
C ALA A 152 8.39 -28.53 21.75
N VAL A 153 8.16 -29.84 21.63
CA VAL A 153 6.89 -30.41 21.17
C VAL A 153 6.16 -30.94 22.39
N ARG A 154 4.94 -30.43 22.63
CA ARG A 154 4.10 -30.86 23.74
C ARG A 154 3.48 -32.23 23.48
N ASN A 155 2.83 -32.37 22.34
CA ASN A 155 2.17 -33.63 21.97
C ASN A 155 1.88 -33.65 20.47
N ARG A 156 1.70 -34.83 19.91
CA ARG A 156 1.10 -35.05 18.60
C ARG A 156 -0.41 -34.77 18.71
N LEU A 157 -0.94 -34.05 17.73
CA LEU A 157 -2.37 -33.78 17.67
C LEU A 157 -3.10 -35.03 17.16
N THR A 158 -4.23 -35.33 17.79
CA THR A 158 -5.16 -36.39 17.34
C THR A 158 -6.13 -35.86 16.31
N GLU A 159 -6.37 -34.56 16.32
CA GLU A 159 -7.23 -33.88 15.34
C GLU A 159 -6.44 -33.51 14.09
N PRO A 160 -7.04 -33.60 12.91
CA PRO A 160 -6.38 -33.22 11.67
C PRO A 160 -6.12 -31.71 11.62
N VAL A 161 -5.00 -31.32 11.01
CA VAL A 161 -4.67 -29.94 10.64
C VAL A 161 -4.90 -29.78 9.14
N ILE A 162 -5.70 -28.80 8.76
CA ILE A 162 -6.03 -28.52 7.36
C ILE A 162 -5.38 -27.17 6.97
N LEU A 163 -4.63 -27.19 5.87
CA LEU A 163 -4.15 -25.98 5.20
C LEU A 163 -5.05 -25.74 4.00
N LYS A 164 -5.62 -24.58 3.97
CA LYS A 164 -6.56 -24.15 2.92
C LYS A 164 -5.83 -23.45 1.77
N ASN A 165 -6.29 -23.75 0.55
CA ASN A 165 -5.93 -23.03 -0.65
C ASN A 165 -4.43 -22.97 -0.95
N VAL A 166 -3.71 -24.07 -0.72
CA VAL A 166 -2.29 -24.24 -1.02
C VAL A 166 -2.08 -24.32 -2.53
N TRP A 167 -1.11 -23.58 -3.07
CA TRP A 167 -0.67 -23.80 -4.45
C TRP A 167 0.21 -25.06 -4.51
N MET A 168 -0.30 -26.12 -5.10
CA MET A 168 0.44 -27.37 -5.30
C MET A 168 1.26 -27.27 -6.59
N ILE A 169 2.60 -27.26 -6.43
CA ILE A 169 3.52 -27.25 -7.56
C ILE A 169 3.52 -28.64 -8.21
N GLU A 170 3.71 -29.67 -7.39
CA GLU A 170 3.65 -31.06 -7.83
C GLU A 170 3.41 -32.00 -6.63
N THR A 171 2.67 -33.07 -6.83
CA THR A 171 2.60 -34.17 -5.88
C THR A 171 2.52 -35.50 -6.60
N THR A 172 3.08 -36.50 -5.94
CA THR A 172 3.02 -37.92 -6.34
C THR A 172 2.51 -38.75 -5.16
N GLY A 173 2.24 -40.03 -5.33
CA GLY A 173 1.84 -40.89 -4.20
C GLY A 173 2.88 -40.97 -3.07
N GLN A 174 4.11 -40.45 -3.28
CA GLN A 174 5.24 -40.57 -2.33
C GLN A 174 5.91 -39.23 -2.02
N SER A 175 5.43 -38.09 -2.59
CA SER A 175 6.03 -36.78 -2.39
C SER A 175 5.01 -35.67 -2.52
N ILE A 176 5.29 -34.56 -1.83
CA ILE A 176 4.52 -33.34 -1.86
C ILE A 176 5.46 -32.16 -2.09
N HIS A 177 5.09 -31.26 -2.99
CA HIS A 177 5.79 -30.03 -3.28
C HIS A 177 4.75 -28.91 -3.47
N GLY A 178 4.74 -27.94 -2.60
CA GLY A 178 3.74 -26.87 -2.59
C GLY A 178 4.31 -25.53 -2.16
N PHE A 179 3.48 -24.48 -2.32
CA PHE A 179 3.78 -23.10 -1.93
C PHE A 179 2.59 -22.52 -1.15
N TRP A 180 2.88 -21.92 0.00
CA TRP A 180 1.86 -21.33 0.86
C TRP A 180 2.47 -20.22 1.73
N LYS A 181 1.81 -19.07 1.80
CA LYS A 181 2.25 -17.90 2.58
C LYS A 181 3.74 -17.55 2.38
N ASP A 182 4.11 -17.26 1.13
CA ASP A 182 5.46 -16.91 0.68
C ASP A 182 6.55 -17.96 0.92
N CYS A 183 6.16 -19.19 1.23
CA CYS A 183 7.11 -20.25 1.50
C CYS A 183 6.84 -21.49 0.65
N GLU A 184 7.88 -21.93 -0.06
CA GLU A 184 7.91 -23.20 -0.77
C GLU A 184 8.30 -24.32 0.19
N PHE A 185 7.58 -25.44 0.13
CA PHE A 185 7.87 -26.63 0.93
C PHE A 185 7.79 -27.90 0.09
N SER A 186 8.65 -28.87 0.40
CA SER A 186 8.66 -30.16 -0.28
C SER A 186 9.10 -31.27 0.67
N GLY A 187 8.72 -32.49 0.36
CA GLY A 187 9.21 -33.66 1.11
C GLY A 187 8.59 -34.98 0.68
N ALA A 188 9.26 -36.08 1.07
CA ALA A 188 8.72 -37.42 0.92
C ALA A 188 7.62 -37.65 1.96
N ALA A 189 6.44 -38.01 1.52
CA ALA A 189 5.26 -38.36 2.33
C ALA A 189 4.39 -39.35 1.56
N ALA A 190 3.71 -40.24 2.25
CA ALA A 190 2.61 -40.95 1.65
C ALA A 190 1.50 -39.95 1.37
N VAL A 191 1.00 -39.91 0.15
CA VAL A 191 0.00 -38.93 -0.30
C VAL A 191 -1.22 -39.64 -0.90
N GLU A 192 -2.39 -39.18 -0.52
CA GLU A 192 -3.65 -39.60 -1.10
C GLU A 192 -4.28 -38.39 -1.81
N VAL A 193 -4.40 -38.42 -3.13
CA VAL A 193 -5.01 -37.35 -3.92
C VAL A 193 -6.49 -37.62 -4.08
N LYS A 194 -7.32 -36.65 -3.69
CA LYS A 194 -8.77 -36.64 -3.90
C LYS A 194 -9.10 -35.59 -4.93
N THR A 195 -9.71 -36.02 -6.02
CA THR A 195 -10.25 -35.14 -7.04
C THR A 195 -11.76 -35.34 -7.10
N ASP A 196 -12.53 -34.28 -7.11
CA ASP A 196 -13.94 -34.37 -7.37
C ASP A 196 -14.12 -34.74 -8.84
N SER A 197 -14.54 -35.99 -9.09
CA SER A 197 -14.88 -36.41 -10.44
C SER A 197 -16.22 -35.76 -10.84
N VAL A 198 -16.13 -34.70 -11.66
CA VAL A 198 -17.31 -34.19 -12.38
C VAL A 198 -17.74 -35.26 -13.38
N GLY A 199 -18.57 -36.21 -12.93
CA GLY A 199 -19.24 -37.16 -13.80
C GLY A 199 -20.32 -36.47 -14.64
N GLY A 200 -19.99 -36.16 -15.88
CA GLY A 200 -20.98 -35.69 -16.87
C GLY A 200 -20.34 -34.76 -17.89
N GLN A 201 -20.19 -35.23 -19.14
CA GLN A 201 -19.97 -34.38 -20.28
C GLN A 201 -21.08 -33.33 -20.33
N ARG A 202 -20.78 -32.07 -20.02
CA ARG A 202 -21.69 -30.95 -20.28
C ARG A 202 -21.64 -30.64 -21.77
N THR A 203 -22.74 -30.95 -22.47
CA THR A 203 -23.03 -30.37 -23.79
C THR A 203 -23.36 -28.87 -23.60
N GLU A 204 -23.00 -28.05 -24.57
CA GLU A 204 -23.11 -26.57 -24.53
C GLU A 204 -24.53 -26.00 -24.38
N GLU A 205 -25.56 -26.85 -24.30
CA GLU A 205 -26.95 -26.41 -24.31
C GLU A 205 -27.61 -26.11 -22.95
N ASN A 206 -26.93 -26.32 -21.80
CA ASN A 206 -27.53 -26.05 -20.48
C ASN A 206 -26.71 -25.00 -19.69
N ARG A 207 -26.71 -23.76 -20.13
CA ARG A 207 -26.08 -22.62 -19.49
C ARG A 207 -27.05 -21.69 -18.78
N GLU A 208 -28.19 -22.13 -18.32
CA GLU A 208 -29.04 -21.26 -17.50
C GLU A 208 -29.59 -22.00 -16.28
N SER A 209 -29.46 -21.33 -15.14
CA SER A 209 -30.15 -21.59 -13.86
C SER A 209 -30.01 -22.98 -13.26
N ASP A 210 -28.97 -23.18 -12.39
CA ASP A 210 -29.16 -23.88 -11.12
C ASP A 210 -27.87 -24.02 -10.34
N TRP A 211 -27.53 -23.00 -9.54
CA TRP A 211 -26.47 -23.06 -8.53
C TRP A 211 -26.95 -23.69 -7.21
N LYS A 212 -28.20 -24.16 -7.18
CA LYS A 212 -28.80 -24.80 -6.00
C LYS A 212 -29.27 -26.20 -6.35
N SER A 213 -28.37 -27.16 -6.38
CA SER A 213 -28.77 -28.57 -6.28
C SER A 213 -27.74 -29.35 -5.47
N ASP A 214 -28.23 -30.07 -4.48
CA ASP A 214 -27.48 -31.01 -3.63
C ASP A 214 -26.56 -31.92 -4.46
N ARG A 215 -25.25 -31.57 -4.48
CA ARG A 215 -24.21 -32.44 -5.04
C ARG A 215 -23.84 -33.46 -3.96
N LYS A 216 -24.25 -34.68 -4.11
CA LYS A 216 -23.58 -35.80 -3.48
C LYS A 216 -22.27 -36.02 -4.23
N SER A 217 -21.15 -35.54 -3.67
CA SER A 217 -19.81 -35.76 -4.22
C SER A 217 -19.48 -37.26 -4.09
N THR A 218 -19.22 -37.92 -5.20
CA THR A 218 -18.54 -39.21 -5.21
C THR A 218 -17.05 -38.92 -5.36
N THR A 219 -16.33 -38.93 -4.26
CA THR A 219 -14.85 -38.75 -4.23
C THR A 219 -14.20 -39.97 -4.83
N ALA A 220 -13.53 -39.84 -5.98
CA ALA A 220 -12.71 -40.92 -6.54
C ALA A 220 -11.31 -40.83 -5.86
N VAL A 221 -10.92 -41.89 -5.19
CA VAL A 221 -9.57 -42.07 -4.62
C VAL A 221 -8.70 -42.71 -5.67
N SER A 222 -7.59 -42.09 -6.04
CA SER A 222 -6.60 -42.64 -6.93
C SER A 222 -5.22 -42.72 -6.22
N ASP A 223 -4.75 -43.94 -5.97
CA ASP A 223 -3.46 -44.20 -5.32
C ASP A 223 -2.22 -43.81 -6.18
N THR A 224 -2.42 -43.32 -7.42
CA THR A 224 -1.33 -43.06 -8.39
C THR A 224 -1.49 -41.72 -9.11
N ALA A 225 -2.41 -40.86 -8.68
CA ALA A 225 -2.62 -39.57 -9.36
C ALA A 225 -1.45 -38.60 -9.09
N GLN A 226 -0.72 -38.26 -10.14
CA GLN A 226 0.18 -37.12 -10.16
C GLN A 226 -0.68 -35.85 -10.34
N LEU A 227 -0.48 -34.86 -9.50
CA LEU A 227 -1.13 -33.57 -9.58
C LEU A 227 -0.07 -32.48 -9.63
N SER A 228 -0.24 -31.52 -10.52
CA SER A 228 0.63 -30.36 -10.64
C SER A 228 -0.17 -29.09 -10.96
N GLU A 229 0.36 -27.95 -10.53
CA GLU A 229 -0.18 -26.60 -10.85
C GLU A 229 -1.66 -26.44 -10.48
N ALA A 230 -2.00 -26.76 -9.24
CA ALA A 230 -3.39 -26.74 -8.75
C ALA A 230 -3.50 -26.10 -7.37
N VAL A 231 -4.67 -25.53 -7.07
CA VAL A 231 -5.03 -25.12 -5.71
C VAL A 231 -5.63 -26.30 -4.97
N CYS A 232 -5.13 -26.57 -3.77
CA CYS A 232 -5.54 -27.73 -2.99
C CYS A 232 -5.70 -27.40 -1.51
N ASP A 233 -6.57 -28.13 -0.84
CA ASP A 233 -6.56 -28.24 0.61
C ASP A 233 -5.70 -29.43 1.02
N LEU A 234 -4.80 -29.24 2.00
CA LEU A 234 -3.95 -30.29 2.53
C LEU A 234 -4.39 -30.67 3.93
N THR A 235 -4.65 -31.95 4.17
CA THR A 235 -4.99 -32.46 5.49
C THR A 235 -3.85 -33.33 6.03
N PHE A 236 -3.34 -32.95 7.19
CA PHE A 236 -2.31 -33.64 7.93
C PHE A 236 -2.92 -34.32 9.16
N GLU A 237 -2.71 -35.62 9.29
CA GLU A 237 -3.20 -36.43 10.41
C GLU A 237 -2.10 -37.39 10.85
N THR A 238 -1.87 -37.50 12.15
CA THR A 238 -0.81 -38.34 12.68
C THR A 238 -0.95 -39.81 12.27
N GLY A 239 0.08 -40.35 11.63
CA GLY A 239 0.14 -41.77 11.23
C GLY A 239 -0.69 -42.10 9.97
N LYS A 240 -1.22 -41.13 9.25
CA LYS A 240 -1.96 -41.28 8.01
C LYS A 240 -1.23 -40.60 6.83
N PRO A 241 -1.54 -40.98 5.58
CA PRO A 241 -1.09 -40.24 4.40
C PRO A 241 -1.55 -38.80 4.44
N VAL A 242 -0.80 -37.88 3.84
CA VAL A 242 -1.25 -36.51 3.57
C VAL A 242 -2.38 -36.56 2.54
N ILE A 243 -3.53 -36.04 2.88
CA ILE A 243 -4.65 -35.96 1.94
C ILE A 243 -4.55 -34.65 1.19
N VAL A 244 -4.53 -34.70 -0.13
CA VAL A 244 -4.52 -33.58 -1.06
C VAL A 244 -5.88 -33.52 -1.77
N CYS A 245 -6.70 -32.52 -1.44
CA CYS A 245 -7.99 -32.29 -2.09
C CYS A 245 -7.85 -31.16 -3.12
N GLN A 246 -7.95 -31.50 -4.41
CA GLN A 246 -7.90 -30.52 -5.50
C GLN A 246 -9.21 -29.73 -5.57
N LYS A 247 -9.09 -28.42 -5.81
CA LYS A 247 -10.22 -27.54 -6.16
C LYS A 247 -10.26 -27.37 -7.68
N PRO A 248 -11.25 -28.01 -8.37
CA PRO A 248 -11.21 -28.12 -9.82
C PRO A 248 -11.80 -26.94 -10.56
N ASP A 249 -12.73 -26.19 -9.95
CA ASP A 249 -13.49 -25.16 -10.65
C ASP A 249 -12.67 -23.88 -10.77
N LYS A 250 -12.24 -23.55 -11.98
CA LYS A 250 -11.49 -22.36 -12.34
C LYS A 250 -12.23 -21.52 -13.35
N ILE A 251 -12.39 -20.24 -13.08
CA ILE A 251 -13.01 -19.26 -13.96
C ILE A 251 -12.01 -18.19 -14.35
N SER A 252 -12.19 -17.61 -15.53
CA SER A 252 -11.37 -16.54 -16.09
C SER A 252 -12.26 -15.42 -16.61
N GLY A 253 -11.83 -14.19 -16.51
CA GLY A 253 -12.53 -13.02 -17.00
C GLY A 253 -11.80 -11.74 -16.62
N ARG A 254 -12.21 -10.61 -17.21
CA ARG A 254 -11.68 -9.31 -16.76
C ARG A 254 -12.12 -9.05 -15.33
N LEU A 255 -11.17 -8.62 -14.50
CA LEU A 255 -11.48 -8.17 -13.14
C LEU A 255 -12.06 -6.75 -13.21
N LEU A 256 -13.36 -6.63 -12.98
CA LEU A 256 -14.09 -5.37 -13.12
C LEU A 256 -14.21 -4.57 -11.84
N GLY A 257 -13.96 -5.20 -10.69
CA GLY A 257 -13.98 -4.53 -9.40
C GLY A 257 -13.57 -5.46 -8.27
N VAL A 258 -13.04 -4.89 -7.21
CA VAL A 258 -12.66 -5.59 -5.98
C VAL A 258 -13.19 -4.82 -4.78
N SER A 259 -13.91 -5.50 -3.91
CA SER A 259 -14.38 -4.98 -2.62
C SER A 259 -13.79 -5.80 -1.48
N ARG A 260 -14.06 -5.41 -0.24
CA ARG A 260 -13.67 -6.22 0.94
C ARG A 260 -14.30 -7.61 0.96
N ASN A 261 -15.45 -7.77 0.29
CA ASN A 261 -16.29 -8.96 0.40
C ASN A 261 -16.24 -9.84 -0.86
N GLY A 262 -15.63 -9.40 -1.96
CA GLY A 262 -15.63 -10.16 -3.21
C GLY A 262 -15.07 -9.40 -4.40
N ALA A 263 -14.98 -10.09 -5.54
CA ALA A 263 -14.55 -9.54 -6.82
C ALA A 263 -15.67 -9.62 -7.86
N GLU A 264 -15.78 -8.59 -8.70
CA GLU A 264 -16.66 -8.57 -9.88
C GLU A 264 -15.84 -9.03 -11.09
N ILE A 265 -16.23 -10.16 -11.68
CA ILE A 265 -15.54 -10.79 -12.81
C ILE A 265 -16.47 -10.76 -14.03
N GLU A 266 -15.95 -10.30 -15.16
CA GLU A 266 -16.70 -10.20 -16.41
C GLU A 266 -17.27 -11.57 -16.82
N GLY A 267 -18.57 -11.61 -17.13
CA GLY A 267 -19.29 -12.83 -17.46
C GLY A 267 -19.74 -13.68 -16.27
N HIS A 268 -19.27 -13.38 -15.05
CA HIS A 268 -19.56 -14.15 -13.84
C HIS A 268 -20.23 -13.33 -12.73
N GLY A 269 -20.24 -11.98 -12.85
CA GLY A 269 -20.78 -11.09 -11.83
C GLY A 269 -19.89 -10.98 -10.59
N THR A 270 -20.48 -10.63 -9.46
CA THR A 270 -19.77 -10.49 -8.18
C THR A 270 -19.79 -11.81 -7.42
N ILE A 271 -18.61 -12.33 -7.11
CA ILE A 271 -18.39 -13.56 -6.34
C ILE A 271 -17.71 -13.20 -5.01
N PRO A 272 -18.24 -13.63 -3.87
CA PRO A 272 -17.65 -13.35 -2.56
C PRO A 272 -16.31 -14.07 -2.37
N PHE A 273 -15.45 -13.50 -1.49
CA PHE A 273 -14.21 -14.13 -1.07
C PHE A 273 -14.44 -15.10 0.07
N SER A 274 -13.70 -16.21 0.05
CA SER A 274 -13.52 -17.09 1.20
C SER A 274 -12.72 -16.38 2.32
N GLU A 275 -12.96 -16.78 3.57
CA GLU A 275 -12.14 -16.33 4.72
C GLU A 275 -10.67 -16.77 4.60
N ASP A 276 -10.43 -17.87 3.90
CA ASP A 276 -9.12 -18.47 3.66
C ASP A 276 -8.52 -18.11 2.29
N LEU A 277 -9.01 -17.04 1.64
CA LEU A 277 -8.53 -16.57 0.33
C LEU A 277 -7.01 -16.51 0.26
N GLN A 278 -6.44 -17.06 -0.82
CA GLN A 278 -5.03 -16.93 -1.16
C GLN A 278 -4.87 -16.30 -2.55
N CYS A 279 -3.90 -15.41 -2.69
CA CYS A 279 -3.56 -14.81 -3.98
C CYS A 279 -2.13 -15.18 -4.35
N TYR A 280 -1.92 -15.70 -5.56
CA TYR A 280 -0.64 -16.18 -6.03
C TYR A 280 -0.22 -15.52 -7.34
N ARG A 281 1.06 -15.15 -7.45
CA ARG A 281 1.71 -14.79 -8.70
C ARG A 281 2.41 -16.04 -9.24
N LEU A 282 1.99 -16.49 -10.42
CA LEU A 282 2.51 -17.74 -11.03
C LEU A 282 3.54 -17.49 -12.14
N TYR A 283 3.79 -16.23 -12.51
CA TYR A 283 4.80 -15.85 -13.50
C TYR A 283 6.03 -15.21 -12.85
N GLY A 284 7.18 -15.30 -13.53
CA GLY A 284 8.44 -14.84 -12.97
C GLY A 284 8.84 -15.69 -11.75
N ARG A 285 8.87 -15.07 -10.58
CA ARG A 285 9.08 -15.79 -9.31
C ARG A 285 7.73 -16.06 -8.66
N LEU A 286 7.46 -17.33 -8.35
CA LEU A 286 6.28 -17.71 -7.57
C LEU A 286 6.29 -16.98 -6.22
N SER A 287 5.23 -16.26 -5.92
CA SER A 287 5.08 -15.48 -4.68
C SER A 287 3.62 -15.32 -4.28
N GLN A 288 3.37 -15.08 -3.02
CA GLN A 288 2.07 -14.63 -2.55
C GLN A 288 1.87 -13.16 -2.93
N MET A 289 0.62 -12.78 -3.19
CA MET A 289 0.23 -11.43 -3.52
C MET A 289 -0.77 -10.90 -2.49
N ASP A 290 -0.79 -9.59 -2.33
CA ASP A 290 -1.91 -8.90 -1.68
C ASP A 290 -3.08 -8.77 -2.67
N ILE A 291 -4.32 -8.82 -2.18
CA ILE A 291 -5.51 -8.64 -3.01
C ILE A 291 -5.52 -7.29 -3.76
N GLY A 292 -4.91 -6.25 -3.17
CA GLY A 292 -4.75 -4.93 -3.78
C GLY A 292 -3.79 -4.91 -4.97
N GLU A 293 -3.05 -5.99 -5.23
CA GLU A 293 -2.16 -6.12 -6.40
C GLU A 293 -2.85 -6.74 -7.61
N LEU A 294 -4.10 -7.19 -7.47
CA LEU A 294 -4.90 -7.70 -8.58
C LEU A 294 -5.19 -6.58 -9.59
N LYS A 295 -5.00 -6.86 -10.88
CA LYS A 295 -5.04 -5.86 -11.95
C LYS A 295 -6.47 -5.62 -12.44
N ILE A 296 -7.04 -4.51 -12.02
CA ILE A 296 -8.39 -4.06 -12.42
C ILE A 296 -8.42 -3.75 -13.92
N GLY A 297 -9.47 -4.17 -14.58
CA GLY A 297 -9.68 -3.93 -16.02
C GLY A 297 -9.02 -4.96 -16.94
N TYR A 298 -8.30 -5.93 -16.39
CA TYR A 298 -7.53 -6.93 -17.14
C TYR A 298 -7.96 -8.36 -16.82
N GLY A 299 -7.73 -9.28 -17.77
CA GLY A 299 -8.02 -10.71 -17.65
C GLY A 299 -6.76 -11.55 -17.37
N PHE A 300 -5.91 -11.10 -16.45
CA PHE A 300 -4.62 -11.74 -16.12
C PHE A 300 -4.70 -12.67 -14.92
N THR A 301 -5.87 -12.72 -14.30
CA THR A 301 -6.10 -13.48 -13.08
C THR A 301 -7.16 -14.54 -13.37
N ASP A 302 -6.83 -15.79 -13.09
CA ASP A 302 -7.80 -16.87 -12.97
C ASP A 302 -8.26 -16.95 -11.50
N PHE A 303 -9.50 -17.36 -11.30
CA PHE A 303 -10.07 -17.49 -9.97
C PHE A 303 -10.51 -18.93 -9.73
N VAL A 304 -10.07 -19.52 -8.63
CA VAL A 304 -10.52 -20.83 -8.17
C VAL A 304 -11.75 -20.63 -7.28
N VAL A 305 -12.85 -21.27 -7.66
CA VAL A 305 -14.17 -21.10 -7.01
C VAL A 305 -14.64 -22.41 -6.45
N GLU A 306 -15.11 -22.42 -5.20
CA GLU A 306 -15.75 -23.54 -4.53
C GLU A 306 -16.97 -23.03 -3.77
N ASP A 307 -18.08 -23.74 -3.85
CA ASP A 307 -19.35 -23.41 -3.16
C ASP A 307 -19.82 -21.95 -3.33
N GLY A 308 -19.50 -21.35 -4.50
CA GLY A 308 -19.88 -19.97 -4.81
C GLY A 308 -18.99 -18.89 -4.18
N THR A 309 -17.84 -19.25 -3.63
CA THR A 309 -16.82 -18.34 -3.09
C THR A 309 -15.50 -18.45 -3.82
N ILE A 310 -14.76 -17.34 -3.95
CA ILE A 310 -13.41 -17.35 -4.49
C ILE A 310 -12.45 -17.82 -3.39
N GLU A 311 -11.83 -18.95 -3.62
CA GLU A 311 -10.86 -19.57 -2.73
C GLU A 311 -9.41 -19.12 -3.03
N ALA A 312 -9.09 -18.94 -4.31
CA ALA A 312 -7.80 -18.41 -4.72
C ALA A 312 -7.89 -17.53 -5.96
N ALA A 313 -6.99 -16.53 -6.02
CA ALA A 313 -6.76 -15.71 -7.20
C ALA A 313 -5.34 -15.99 -7.73
N LEU A 314 -5.22 -16.33 -9.00
CA LEU A 314 -4.01 -16.79 -9.66
C LEU A 314 -3.61 -15.80 -10.75
N ALA A 315 -2.63 -14.95 -10.51
CA ALA A 315 -2.03 -14.11 -11.55
C ALA A 315 -1.16 -15.00 -12.45
N VAL A 316 -1.67 -15.36 -13.62
CA VAL A 316 -1.11 -16.41 -14.48
C VAL A 316 -0.07 -15.90 -15.47
N ARG A 317 -0.05 -14.60 -15.76
CA ARG A 317 0.87 -13.99 -16.71
C ARG A 317 1.10 -12.50 -16.41
N GLU A 318 2.24 -12.01 -16.83
CA GLU A 318 2.53 -10.59 -16.91
C GLU A 318 2.01 -10.05 -18.25
N GLU A 319 1.22 -8.99 -18.20
CA GLU A 319 0.75 -8.30 -19.40
C GLU A 319 1.02 -6.80 -19.33
N LYS A 320 1.12 -6.19 -20.53
CA LYS A 320 1.23 -4.74 -20.66
C LYS A 320 -0.04 -4.06 -20.16
N MET A 321 0.11 -3.15 -19.25
CA MET A 321 -0.99 -2.31 -18.78
C MET A 321 -0.97 -1.00 -19.55
N GLU A 322 -1.72 -0.95 -20.65
CA GLU A 322 -1.75 0.18 -21.57
C GLU A 322 -2.98 1.07 -21.39
N THR A 323 -4.01 0.61 -20.68
CA THR A 323 -5.27 1.36 -20.49
C THR A 323 -5.49 1.75 -19.03
N ILE A 324 -5.97 2.97 -18.84
CA ILE A 324 -6.38 3.48 -17.53
C ILE A 324 -7.90 3.57 -17.45
N ARG A 325 -8.46 3.36 -16.27
CA ARG A 325 -9.87 3.43 -15.95
C ARG A 325 -10.11 4.58 -14.96
N VAL A 326 -10.81 5.61 -15.41
CA VAL A 326 -11.04 6.85 -14.68
C VAL A 326 -12.51 6.93 -14.25
N LEU A 327 -12.76 6.99 -12.96
CA LEU A 327 -14.09 7.23 -12.41
C LEU A 327 -14.49 8.68 -12.66
N ILE A 328 -15.55 8.89 -13.42
CA ILE A 328 -16.07 10.23 -13.70
C ILE A 328 -17.11 10.62 -12.65
N LYS A 329 -16.79 11.64 -11.86
CA LYS A 329 -17.67 12.15 -10.81
C LYS A 329 -18.69 13.16 -11.36
N THR A 330 -19.73 13.41 -10.60
CA THR A 330 -20.73 14.44 -10.94
C THR A 330 -20.12 15.85 -10.96
N SER A 331 -20.86 16.85 -11.42
CA SER A 331 -20.41 18.25 -11.41
C SER A 331 -19.90 18.68 -10.03
N GLY A 332 -18.81 19.43 -10.00
CA GLY A 332 -18.15 19.84 -8.76
C GLY A 332 -17.50 18.68 -7.98
N TYR A 333 -17.33 17.51 -8.60
CA TYR A 333 -16.76 16.28 -7.99
C TYR A 333 -17.54 15.81 -6.74
N ALA A 334 -18.84 16.14 -6.67
CA ALA A 334 -19.62 15.92 -5.46
C ALA A 334 -19.87 14.45 -5.14
N ASN A 335 -20.21 13.65 -6.17
CA ASN A 335 -20.57 12.24 -5.99
C ASN A 335 -19.92 11.35 -7.06
N SER A 336 -19.69 10.10 -6.71
CA SER A 336 -19.21 9.03 -7.62
C SER A 336 -20.35 8.37 -8.42
N VAL A 337 -21.61 8.62 -8.05
CA VAL A 337 -22.79 7.98 -8.63
C VAL A 337 -23.68 9.06 -9.25
N HIS A 338 -24.10 8.83 -10.51
CA HIS A 338 -24.97 9.68 -11.28
C HIS A 338 -26.42 9.17 -11.22
N GLN A 339 -27.40 10.06 -11.08
CA GLN A 339 -28.81 9.68 -11.11
C GLN A 339 -29.30 9.40 -12.55
N ALA A 340 -28.71 10.11 -13.50
CA ALA A 340 -28.90 9.89 -14.94
C ALA A 340 -27.62 10.29 -15.66
N VAL A 341 -27.34 9.65 -16.79
CA VAL A 341 -26.23 9.98 -17.67
C VAL A 341 -26.81 10.44 -19.00
N GLU A 342 -26.60 11.70 -19.36
CA GLU A 342 -26.93 12.22 -20.68
C GLU A 342 -25.64 12.40 -21.47
N LEU A 343 -25.60 11.81 -22.66
CA LEU A 343 -24.41 11.83 -23.50
C LEU A 343 -24.75 11.94 -24.99
N PHE A 344 -23.79 12.39 -25.77
CA PHE A 344 -23.77 12.36 -27.22
C PHE A 344 -22.32 12.23 -27.71
N ALA A 345 -22.12 12.02 -29.01
CA ALA A 345 -20.79 11.80 -29.56
C ALA A 345 -20.59 12.64 -30.86
N ASP A 346 -19.32 12.93 -31.18
CA ASP A 346 -18.92 13.59 -32.44
C ASP A 346 -18.81 12.62 -33.64
N CYS A 347 -19.00 11.32 -33.41
CA CYS A 347 -19.04 10.25 -34.39
C CYS A 347 -20.06 9.17 -33.99
N ASP A 348 -20.30 8.22 -34.87
CA ASP A 348 -21.11 7.06 -34.54
C ASP A 348 -20.39 6.19 -33.48
N CYS A 349 -21.18 5.68 -32.50
CA CYS A 349 -20.69 4.81 -31.45
C CYS A 349 -21.48 3.51 -31.42
N ARG A 350 -20.84 2.44 -31.02
CA ARG A 350 -21.51 1.20 -30.64
C ARG A 350 -21.83 1.21 -29.13
N ILE A 351 -22.98 0.66 -28.79
CA ILE A 351 -23.39 0.37 -27.41
C ILE A 351 -23.47 -1.14 -27.29
N TRP A 352 -22.70 -1.72 -26.39
CA TRP A 352 -22.57 -3.17 -26.23
C TRP A 352 -22.42 -3.57 -24.77
N ASN A 353 -22.68 -4.84 -24.49
CA ASN A 353 -22.35 -5.50 -23.23
C ASN A 353 -21.42 -6.70 -23.51
N VAL A 354 -21.08 -7.47 -22.47
CA VAL A 354 -20.17 -8.63 -22.62
C VAL A 354 -20.71 -9.68 -23.61
N GLU A 355 -22.02 -9.74 -23.83
CA GLU A 355 -22.68 -10.76 -24.64
C GLU A 355 -22.87 -10.33 -26.10
N SER A 356 -23.24 -9.08 -26.34
CA SER A 356 -23.63 -8.60 -27.67
C SER A 356 -23.58 -7.09 -27.86
N GLU A 357 -23.57 -6.64 -29.11
CA GLU A 357 -23.89 -5.27 -29.47
C GLU A 357 -25.41 -5.05 -29.34
N LEU A 358 -25.77 -4.08 -28.48
CA LEU A 358 -27.15 -3.78 -28.16
C LEU A 358 -27.80 -2.84 -29.19
N THR A 359 -27.05 -1.75 -29.53
CA THR A 359 -27.52 -0.72 -30.46
C THR A 359 -26.36 0.21 -30.87
N THR A 360 -26.63 1.11 -31.82
CA THR A 360 -25.72 2.17 -32.26
C THR A 360 -26.24 3.54 -31.80
N LEU A 361 -25.36 4.41 -31.35
CA LEU A 361 -25.60 5.83 -31.12
C LEU A 361 -25.07 6.60 -32.33
N GLU A 362 -25.95 7.28 -33.05
CA GLU A 362 -25.55 8.10 -34.21
C GLU A 362 -24.84 9.38 -33.79
N LYS A 363 -23.97 9.89 -34.65
CA LYS A 363 -23.29 11.18 -34.46
C LYS A 363 -24.26 12.28 -34.09
N GLY A 364 -24.00 12.97 -32.96
CA GLY A 364 -24.82 14.08 -32.44
C GLY A 364 -26.16 13.68 -31.82
N GLN A 365 -26.56 12.40 -31.90
CA GLN A 365 -27.73 11.91 -31.22
C GLN A 365 -27.53 12.00 -29.71
N ARG A 366 -28.53 12.52 -28.98
CA ARG A 366 -28.53 12.54 -27.52
C ARG A 366 -29.15 11.26 -26.98
N LEU A 367 -28.47 10.68 -26.00
CA LEU A 367 -28.89 9.49 -25.28
C LEU A 367 -28.96 9.80 -23.79
N VAL A 368 -30.11 9.51 -23.18
CA VAL A 368 -30.29 9.61 -21.73
C VAL A 368 -30.44 8.22 -21.16
N ILE A 369 -29.59 7.86 -20.23
CA ILE A 369 -29.59 6.56 -19.56
C ILE A 369 -29.86 6.81 -18.08
N THR A 370 -30.90 6.19 -17.56
CA THR A 370 -31.20 6.13 -16.14
C THR A 370 -30.92 4.72 -15.62
N ARG A 371 -30.90 4.57 -14.30
CA ARG A 371 -30.72 3.28 -13.64
C ARG A 371 -31.68 2.19 -14.17
N ASP A 372 -32.90 2.57 -14.52
CA ASP A 372 -33.97 1.66 -14.97
C ASP A 372 -34.00 1.47 -16.50
N SER A 373 -32.95 1.92 -17.20
CA SER A 373 -32.84 1.74 -18.65
C SER A 373 -32.75 0.27 -19.03
N PRO A 374 -33.54 -0.21 -20.04
CA PRO A 374 -33.49 -1.59 -20.52
C PRO A 374 -32.10 -2.03 -21.02
N LEU A 375 -31.20 -1.08 -21.35
CA LEU A 375 -29.85 -1.39 -21.76
C LEU A 375 -29.03 -2.13 -20.68
N PHE A 376 -29.48 -2.07 -19.41
CA PHE A 376 -28.84 -2.75 -18.29
C PHE A 376 -29.44 -4.13 -17.96
N ASP A 377 -30.51 -4.55 -18.64
CA ASP A 377 -31.34 -5.68 -18.16
C ASP A 377 -30.57 -7.01 -18.05
N GLN A 378 -29.65 -7.30 -18.95
CA GLN A 378 -28.91 -8.54 -18.96
C GLN A 378 -27.73 -8.57 -17.96
N THR A 379 -26.86 -7.55 -17.99
CA THR A 379 -25.57 -7.59 -17.29
C THR A 379 -25.40 -6.51 -16.23
N GLY A 380 -26.30 -5.53 -16.17
CA GLY A 380 -26.15 -4.35 -15.31
C GLY A 380 -24.98 -3.42 -15.71
N ARG A 381 -24.32 -3.70 -16.87
CA ARG A 381 -23.14 -3.00 -17.36
C ARG A 381 -23.20 -2.83 -18.87
N ILE A 382 -22.94 -1.63 -19.37
CA ILE A 382 -22.87 -1.34 -20.81
C ILE A 382 -21.62 -0.51 -21.12
N THR A 383 -21.12 -0.66 -22.32
CA THR A 383 -20.00 0.11 -22.84
C THR A 383 -20.44 0.89 -24.08
N ILE A 384 -20.08 2.15 -24.14
CA ILE A 384 -20.29 3.06 -25.27
C ILE A 384 -18.94 3.40 -25.84
N GLU A 385 -18.70 3.05 -27.09
CA GLU A 385 -17.39 3.16 -27.74
C GLU A 385 -17.51 3.80 -29.12
N PRO A 386 -16.74 4.87 -29.40
CA PRO A 386 -16.61 5.47 -30.72
C PRO A 386 -16.18 4.44 -31.77
N LYS A 387 -16.81 4.46 -32.96
CA LYS A 387 -16.42 3.58 -34.08
C LYS A 387 -15.10 4.01 -34.75
N ILE A 388 -14.58 5.18 -34.39
CA ILE A 388 -13.30 5.69 -34.85
C ILE A 388 -12.42 6.08 -33.63
N LEU A 389 -11.12 5.82 -33.69
CA LEU A 389 -10.17 6.06 -32.61
C LEU A 389 -10.07 7.53 -32.16
N THR A 390 -10.35 8.46 -33.07
CA THR A 390 -10.32 9.91 -32.79
C THR A 390 -11.67 10.46 -32.34
N GLY A 391 -12.67 9.62 -32.17
CA GLY A 391 -13.99 10.01 -31.71
C GLY A 391 -14.02 10.39 -30.25
N HIS A 392 -14.97 11.27 -29.91
CA HIS A 392 -15.16 11.76 -28.55
C HIS A 392 -16.59 11.57 -28.07
N LEU A 393 -16.71 11.26 -26.79
CA LEU A 393 -17.97 11.14 -26.04
C LEU A 393 -18.11 12.37 -25.14
N MET A 394 -19.24 13.07 -25.22
CA MET A 394 -19.56 14.25 -24.42
C MET A 394 -20.62 13.88 -23.38
N LEU A 395 -20.35 14.17 -22.11
CA LEU A 395 -21.32 14.01 -21.02
C LEU A 395 -22.02 15.34 -20.74
N SER A 396 -23.30 15.43 -21.09
CA SER A 396 -24.16 16.56 -20.71
C SER A 396 -24.41 16.51 -19.20
N GLY A 397 -24.39 17.66 -18.53
CA GLY A 397 -24.62 17.70 -17.08
C GLY A 397 -23.40 17.37 -16.21
N VAL A 398 -22.26 17.04 -16.81
CA VAL A 398 -20.96 16.98 -16.12
C VAL A 398 -20.14 18.20 -16.49
N GLU A 399 -20.18 19.21 -15.64
CA GLU A 399 -19.42 20.44 -15.84
C GLU A 399 -18.05 20.33 -15.20
N ARG A 400 -17.02 20.80 -15.93
CA ARG A 400 -15.63 20.94 -15.47
C ARG A 400 -15.21 22.39 -15.65
N ALA A 401 -14.03 22.78 -15.13
CA ALA A 401 -13.54 24.17 -15.13
C ALA A 401 -13.56 24.85 -16.52
N GLN A 402 -13.55 24.09 -17.60
CA GLN A 402 -13.56 24.59 -18.98
C GLN A 402 -14.86 24.28 -19.74
N GLY A 403 -15.93 23.92 -19.02
CA GLY A 403 -17.23 23.65 -19.61
C GLY A 403 -17.57 22.17 -19.72
N GLN A 404 -18.17 21.77 -20.84
CA GLN A 404 -18.67 20.42 -21.05
C GLN A 404 -17.52 19.41 -21.18
N ALA A 405 -17.63 18.32 -20.44
CA ALA A 405 -16.65 17.24 -20.46
C ALA A 405 -16.68 16.46 -21.79
N ASN A 406 -15.49 16.21 -22.35
CA ASN A 406 -15.23 15.57 -23.63
C ASN A 406 -14.20 14.47 -23.46
N TYR A 407 -14.54 13.22 -23.77
CA TYR A 407 -13.76 12.03 -23.44
C TYR A 407 -13.35 11.23 -24.67
N ARG A 408 -12.07 10.89 -24.75
CA ARG A 408 -11.53 9.85 -25.63
C ARG A 408 -11.80 8.46 -25.08
N GLY A 409 -11.54 7.44 -25.88
CA GLY A 409 -11.71 6.05 -25.51
C GLY A 409 -13.19 5.68 -25.35
N ARG A 410 -13.52 4.84 -24.39
CA ARG A 410 -14.89 4.34 -24.17
C ARG A 410 -15.41 4.75 -22.80
N LEU A 411 -16.74 4.84 -22.69
CA LEU A 411 -17.42 5.02 -21.41
C LEU A 411 -18.12 3.70 -21.04
N GLU A 412 -17.80 3.21 -19.87
CA GLU A 412 -18.47 2.09 -19.24
C GLU A 412 -19.45 2.63 -18.19
N LEU A 413 -20.70 2.23 -18.29
CA LEU A 413 -21.76 2.60 -17.36
C LEU A 413 -22.14 1.38 -16.55
N VAL A 414 -22.11 1.52 -15.24
CA VAL A 414 -22.39 0.42 -14.29
C VAL A 414 -23.60 0.76 -13.45
N ARG A 415 -24.65 -0.03 -13.53
CA ARG A 415 -25.85 0.11 -12.69
C ARG A 415 -25.51 -0.26 -11.24
N ARG A 416 -25.82 0.63 -10.30
CA ARG A 416 -25.74 0.41 -8.85
C ARG A 416 -27.12 0.62 -8.22
N GLU A 417 -27.26 0.29 -6.93
CA GLU A 417 -28.54 0.48 -6.21
C GLU A 417 -28.97 1.93 -6.15
N ASP A 418 -28.03 2.84 -6.04
CA ASP A 418 -28.20 4.28 -5.85
C ASP A 418 -28.02 5.11 -7.15
N GLY A 419 -27.80 4.45 -8.32
CA GLY A 419 -27.68 5.14 -9.61
C GLY A 419 -26.72 4.45 -10.59
N ILE A 420 -25.91 5.24 -11.28
CA ILE A 420 -25.00 4.80 -12.35
C ILE A 420 -23.57 5.28 -12.03
N VAL A 421 -22.62 4.38 -12.03
CA VAL A 421 -21.19 4.71 -12.03
C VAL A 421 -20.72 4.85 -13.47
N VAL A 422 -19.94 5.88 -13.76
CA VAL A 422 -19.39 6.17 -15.09
C VAL A 422 -17.87 6.02 -15.04
N ILE A 423 -17.34 5.14 -15.89
CA ILE A 423 -15.89 4.90 -16.00
C ILE A 423 -15.46 5.22 -17.43
N ASN A 424 -14.50 6.11 -17.58
CA ASN A 424 -13.81 6.35 -18.83
C ASN A 424 -12.59 5.44 -18.92
N GLU A 425 -12.57 4.56 -19.90
CA GLU A 425 -11.46 3.66 -20.18
C GLU A 425 -10.79 4.04 -21.49
N LEU A 426 -9.48 4.33 -21.43
CA LEU A 426 -8.70 4.82 -22.57
C LEU A 426 -7.23 4.46 -22.44
N PRO A 427 -6.44 4.51 -23.56
CA PRO A 427 -4.99 4.37 -23.50
C PRO A 427 -4.35 5.39 -22.54
N LEU A 428 -3.31 4.96 -21.81
CA LEU A 428 -2.61 5.79 -20.82
C LEU A 428 -2.07 7.08 -21.45
N GLU A 429 -1.51 7.01 -22.66
CA GLU A 429 -0.98 8.20 -23.35
C GLU A 429 -2.10 9.19 -23.71
N GLU A 430 -3.28 8.71 -24.09
CA GLU A 430 -4.43 9.56 -24.41
C GLU A 430 -5.04 10.21 -23.15
N TYR A 431 -5.00 9.53 -22.00
CA TYR A 431 -5.33 10.09 -20.70
C TYR A 431 -4.43 11.31 -20.39
N LEU A 432 -3.14 11.20 -20.65
CA LEU A 432 -2.17 12.27 -20.41
C LEU A 432 -2.38 13.51 -21.32
N TYR A 433 -3.00 13.36 -22.50
CA TYR A 433 -3.36 14.53 -23.30
C TYR A 433 -4.36 15.45 -22.59
N GLY A 434 -5.20 14.89 -21.71
CA GLY A 434 -6.14 15.64 -20.88
C GLY A 434 -5.55 16.08 -19.52
N VAL A 435 -4.57 15.34 -18.98
CA VAL A 435 -3.97 15.63 -17.68
C VAL A 435 -2.91 16.73 -17.77
N VAL A 436 -1.94 16.59 -18.65
CA VAL A 436 -0.78 17.51 -18.69
C VAL A 436 -1.19 18.97 -18.88
N PRO A 437 -2.12 19.35 -19.80
CA PRO A 437 -2.56 20.73 -19.89
C PRO A 437 -3.37 21.23 -18.68
N GLY A 438 -3.96 20.32 -17.90
CA GLY A 438 -4.64 20.61 -16.64
C GLY A 438 -3.70 20.91 -15.49
N GLU A 439 -2.52 20.29 -15.50
CA GLU A 439 -1.51 20.42 -14.46
C GLU A 439 -0.50 21.54 -14.73
N MET A 440 -0.10 21.74 -15.97
CA MET A 440 0.93 22.69 -16.36
C MET A 440 0.50 23.50 -17.59
N PRO A 441 0.62 24.84 -17.57
CA PRO A 441 0.25 25.67 -18.73
C PRO A 441 1.02 25.28 -20.01
N ALA A 442 0.31 25.12 -21.13
CA ALA A 442 0.91 24.75 -22.40
C ALA A 442 1.95 25.78 -22.92
N SER A 443 2.00 26.97 -22.35
CA SER A 443 3.01 28.00 -22.67
C SER A 443 4.37 27.75 -22.02
N TYR A 444 4.49 26.75 -21.15
CA TYR A 444 5.77 26.42 -20.52
C TYR A 444 6.74 25.79 -21.53
N PRO A 445 8.07 25.89 -21.31
CA PRO A 445 9.05 25.27 -22.18
C PRO A 445 8.84 23.75 -22.33
N LEU A 446 9.16 23.23 -23.51
CA LEU A 446 8.91 21.82 -23.85
C LEU A 446 9.55 20.83 -22.85
N GLU A 447 10.76 21.12 -22.37
CA GLU A 447 11.44 20.25 -21.39
C GLU A 447 10.72 20.21 -20.02
N ALA A 448 10.12 21.32 -19.60
CA ALA A 448 9.27 21.33 -18.41
C ALA A 448 7.99 20.51 -18.64
N LEU A 449 7.35 20.65 -19.79
CA LEU A 449 6.16 19.86 -20.17
C LEU A 449 6.48 18.37 -20.29
N LYS A 450 7.65 18.00 -20.81
CA LYS A 450 8.14 16.60 -20.82
C LYS A 450 8.32 16.05 -19.40
N SER A 451 8.93 16.83 -18.52
CA SER A 451 9.09 16.44 -17.11
C SER A 451 7.72 16.20 -16.43
N GLN A 452 6.75 17.10 -16.68
CA GLN A 452 5.38 16.92 -16.19
C GLN A 452 4.71 15.67 -16.78
N ALA A 453 4.87 15.42 -18.08
CA ALA A 453 4.29 14.25 -18.75
C ALA A 453 4.85 12.93 -18.15
N ILE A 454 6.16 12.87 -17.88
CA ILE A 454 6.80 11.71 -17.26
C ILE A 454 6.32 11.55 -15.80
N CYS A 455 6.24 12.62 -15.02
CA CYS A 455 5.70 12.56 -13.67
C CYS A 455 4.24 12.06 -13.66
N ALA A 456 3.40 12.62 -14.52
CA ALA A 456 1.99 12.24 -14.60
C ALA A 456 1.82 10.78 -15.06
N ARG A 457 2.64 10.32 -16.02
CA ARG A 457 2.65 8.93 -16.48
C ARG A 457 3.11 7.98 -15.38
N THR A 458 4.17 8.33 -14.66
CA THR A 458 4.68 7.51 -13.56
C THR A 458 3.64 7.34 -12.47
N TYR A 459 2.98 8.43 -12.06
CA TYR A 459 1.89 8.39 -11.10
C TYR A 459 0.72 7.51 -11.58
N ALA A 460 0.27 7.69 -12.83
CA ALA A 460 -0.81 6.90 -13.40
C ALA A 460 -0.42 5.42 -13.54
N TYR A 461 0.82 5.12 -13.93
CA TYR A 461 1.34 3.76 -14.04
C TYR A 461 1.39 3.05 -12.69
N GLU A 462 1.77 3.75 -11.62
CA GLU A 462 1.70 3.20 -10.25
C GLU A 462 0.25 2.84 -9.87
N ARG A 463 -0.75 3.67 -10.27
CA ARG A 463 -2.16 3.38 -10.07
C ARG A 463 -2.67 2.21 -10.92
N LEU A 464 -2.08 1.95 -12.08
CA LEU A 464 -2.36 0.73 -12.82
C LEU A 464 -1.87 -0.51 -12.06
N GLN A 465 -0.74 -0.41 -11.36
CA GLN A 465 -0.22 -1.51 -10.54
C GLN A 465 -1.11 -1.80 -9.33
N ARG A 466 -1.64 -0.74 -8.69
CA ARG A 466 -2.51 -0.82 -7.52
C ARG A 466 -3.62 0.23 -7.63
N ALA A 467 -4.81 -0.21 -8.03
CA ALA A 467 -5.95 0.68 -8.26
C ALA A 467 -6.32 1.48 -7.01
N GLY A 468 -6.58 2.78 -7.19
CA GLY A 468 -6.98 3.66 -6.10
C GLY A 468 -8.44 3.52 -5.67
N LEU A 469 -9.29 3.02 -6.59
CA LEU A 469 -10.75 2.89 -6.41
C LEU A 469 -11.25 1.52 -6.88
N PRO A 470 -10.72 0.42 -6.30
CA PRO A 470 -11.01 -0.93 -6.77
C PRO A 470 -12.50 -1.31 -6.65
N GLU A 471 -13.23 -0.75 -5.69
CA GLU A 471 -14.68 -0.98 -5.50
C GLU A 471 -15.54 -0.41 -6.63
N TYR A 472 -15.05 0.59 -7.36
CA TYR A 472 -15.69 1.13 -8.57
C TYR A 472 -15.14 0.50 -9.85
N GLY A 473 -14.08 -0.31 -9.75
CA GLY A 473 -13.38 -0.84 -10.90
C GLY A 473 -12.56 0.23 -11.64
N ALA A 474 -12.03 1.21 -10.91
CA ALA A 474 -11.28 2.33 -11.44
C ALA A 474 -9.90 2.47 -10.80
N HIS A 475 -8.93 2.94 -11.59
CA HIS A 475 -7.58 3.21 -11.11
C HIS A 475 -7.49 4.55 -10.39
N VAL A 476 -8.17 5.56 -10.92
CA VAL A 476 -8.21 6.94 -10.42
C VAL A 476 -9.62 7.54 -10.61
N ASP A 477 -9.91 8.67 -9.98
CA ASP A 477 -11.03 9.53 -10.38
C ASP A 477 -10.52 10.78 -11.13
N ASP A 478 -11.44 11.57 -11.65
CA ASP A 478 -11.15 12.77 -12.43
C ASP A 478 -10.94 14.05 -11.58
N SER A 479 -10.85 13.93 -10.25
CA SER A 479 -10.67 15.05 -9.33
C SER A 479 -9.20 15.28 -8.95
N THR A 480 -8.94 16.41 -8.30
CA THR A 480 -7.62 16.76 -7.73
C THR A 480 -7.16 15.85 -6.59
N ALA A 481 -7.97 14.87 -6.14
CA ALA A 481 -7.53 13.84 -5.20
C ALA A 481 -6.54 12.86 -5.84
N PHE A 482 -6.54 12.77 -7.17
CA PHE A 482 -5.60 12.01 -7.98
C PHE A 482 -4.81 12.96 -8.89
N GLN A 483 -5.23 13.10 -10.15
CA GLN A 483 -4.64 14.02 -11.12
C GLN A 483 -5.74 14.83 -11.78
N VAL A 484 -5.44 16.09 -12.12
CA VAL A 484 -6.42 16.97 -12.78
C VAL A 484 -6.76 16.40 -14.16
N TYR A 485 -7.88 15.68 -14.24
CA TYR A 485 -8.46 15.20 -15.50
C TYR A 485 -9.75 15.97 -15.78
N GLN A 486 -9.60 17.29 -15.98
CA GLN A 486 -10.75 18.22 -16.19
C GLN A 486 -11.22 18.25 -17.64
N ASN A 487 -10.72 17.39 -18.47
CA ASN A 487 -11.05 17.33 -19.88
C ASN A 487 -10.84 18.65 -20.63
N LEU A 488 -9.73 19.28 -20.38
CA LEU A 488 -9.25 20.40 -21.16
C LEU A 488 -9.07 19.98 -22.62
N ALA A 489 -9.35 20.93 -23.53
CA ALA A 489 -8.98 20.75 -24.92
C ALA A 489 -7.48 20.47 -25.02
N GLU A 490 -7.13 19.44 -25.79
CA GLU A 490 -5.75 19.07 -26.04
C GLU A 490 -4.96 20.26 -26.59
N GLN A 491 -3.78 20.50 -26.05
CA GLN A 491 -2.89 21.57 -26.48
C GLN A 491 -1.72 20.98 -27.26
N GLY A 492 -1.37 21.57 -28.40
CA GLY A 492 -0.34 21.01 -29.28
C GLY A 492 1.00 20.76 -28.59
N GLN A 493 1.47 21.67 -27.74
CA GLN A 493 2.76 21.53 -27.04
C GLN A 493 2.73 20.47 -25.95
N THR A 494 1.64 20.38 -25.17
CA THR A 494 1.51 19.33 -24.12
C THR A 494 1.35 17.94 -24.76
N THR A 495 0.58 17.84 -25.85
CA THR A 495 0.47 16.59 -26.64
C THR A 495 1.80 16.18 -27.23
N GLN A 496 2.60 17.14 -27.72
CA GLN A 496 3.96 16.88 -28.20
C GLN A 496 4.85 16.33 -27.08
N ALA A 497 4.84 16.95 -25.90
CA ALA A 497 5.61 16.52 -24.75
C ALA A 497 5.27 15.07 -24.34
N VAL A 498 3.98 14.71 -24.31
CA VAL A 498 3.53 13.34 -24.02
C VAL A 498 4.05 12.36 -25.07
N LYS A 499 3.92 12.69 -26.37
CA LYS A 499 4.37 11.83 -27.47
C LYS A 499 5.89 11.62 -27.47
N GLU A 500 6.67 12.68 -27.24
CA GLU A 500 8.14 12.60 -27.22
C GLU A 500 8.68 11.84 -25.99
N THR A 501 7.88 11.70 -24.95
CA THR A 501 8.22 10.94 -23.73
C THR A 501 7.40 9.67 -23.56
N SER A 502 6.71 9.21 -24.64
CA SER A 502 5.82 8.05 -24.57
C SER A 502 6.51 6.83 -23.95
N GLY A 503 5.85 6.18 -23.01
CA GLY A 503 6.36 5.00 -22.31
C GLY A 503 7.46 5.27 -21.27
N GLN A 504 7.95 6.51 -21.11
CA GLN A 504 8.98 6.83 -20.11
C GLN A 504 8.36 6.99 -18.73
N VAL A 505 8.84 6.21 -17.76
CA VAL A 505 8.40 6.18 -16.36
C VAL A 505 9.63 6.25 -15.45
N LEU A 506 9.51 6.96 -14.33
CA LEU A 506 10.55 7.02 -13.31
C LEU A 506 10.44 5.83 -12.36
N PHE A 507 11.58 5.18 -12.11
CA PHE A 507 11.71 4.08 -11.16
C PHE A 507 12.75 4.42 -10.09
N TYR A 508 12.46 3.98 -8.86
CA TYR A 508 13.45 3.89 -7.81
C TYR A 508 13.70 2.41 -7.50
N GLY A 509 14.88 1.92 -7.85
CA GLY A 509 15.12 0.47 -7.89
C GLY A 509 14.22 -0.22 -8.93
N GLU A 510 13.43 -1.17 -8.48
CA GLU A 510 12.51 -1.92 -9.35
C GLU A 510 11.06 -1.43 -9.29
N GLU A 511 10.75 -0.45 -8.43
CA GLU A 511 9.40 0.06 -8.24
C GLU A 511 9.20 1.41 -8.93
N PRO A 512 8.00 1.69 -9.51
CA PRO A 512 7.65 3.02 -9.99
C PRO A 512 7.75 4.06 -8.86
N ALA A 513 8.38 5.19 -9.14
CA ALA A 513 8.57 6.24 -8.15
C ALA A 513 7.27 7.00 -7.85
N GLN A 514 7.10 7.44 -6.61
CA GLN A 514 6.04 8.39 -6.23
C GLN A 514 6.41 9.78 -6.73
N THR A 515 5.83 10.21 -7.84
CA THR A 515 6.19 11.46 -8.53
C THR A 515 5.24 12.60 -8.18
N TYR A 516 5.25 13.03 -6.91
CA TYR A 516 4.49 14.19 -6.48
C TYR A 516 5.03 15.48 -7.09
N TYR A 517 4.15 16.42 -7.41
CA TYR A 517 4.53 17.73 -7.93
C TYR A 517 3.58 18.83 -7.38
N TYR A 518 4.05 20.05 -7.41
CA TYR A 518 3.33 21.22 -6.90
C TYR A 518 3.68 22.47 -7.68
N SER A 519 2.90 23.54 -7.54
CA SER A 519 3.01 24.71 -8.41
C SER A 519 4.31 25.50 -8.23
N THR A 520 4.58 26.01 -7.02
CA THR A 520 5.66 27.00 -6.79
C THR A 520 6.35 26.73 -5.45
N SER A 521 7.67 26.71 -5.44
CA SER A 521 8.44 26.62 -4.19
C SER A 521 8.65 27.98 -3.53
N CYS A 522 9.02 27.95 -2.25
CA CYS A 522 9.55 29.14 -1.56
C CYS A 522 11.07 29.31 -1.76
N GLY A 523 11.70 28.49 -2.62
CA GLY A 523 13.13 28.31 -2.79
C GLY A 523 13.62 26.97 -2.24
N TYR A 524 12.82 26.28 -1.43
CA TYR A 524 13.08 24.93 -0.92
C TYR A 524 11.88 24.03 -1.14
N GLY A 525 12.17 22.77 -1.47
CA GLY A 525 11.22 21.65 -1.33
C GLY A 525 11.28 21.05 0.08
N THR A 526 10.38 20.10 0.35
CA THR A 526 10.32 19.33 1.60
C THR A 526 10.22 17.84 1.34
N ASP A 527 10.35 17.04 2.38
CA ASP A 527 10.17 15.59 2.36
C ASP A 527 8.75 15.16 2.79
N LEU A 528 8.49 13.85 2.73
CA LEU A 528 7.19 13.25 3.07
C LEU A 528 6.81 13.35 4.55
N SER A 529 7.71 13.78 5.43
CA SER A 529 7.43 13.89 6.88
C SER A 529 6.35 14.93 7.19
N VAL A 530 6.02 15.82 6.25
CA VAL A 530 4.90 16.77 6.36
C VAL A 530 3.54 16.09 6.31
N TRP A 531 3.46 14.90 5.73
CA TRP A 531 2.27 14.05 5.73
C TRP A 531 2.37 13.01 6.83
N ARG A 532 1.39 13.02 7.69
CA ARG A 532 1.34 12.11 8.82
C ARG A 532 1.17 10.66 8.37
N GLY A 533 1.82 9.72 9.07
CA GLY A 533 1.72 8.29 8.79
C GLY A 533 2.55 7.81 7.61
N THR A 534 3.23 8.71 6.91
CA THR A 534 4.15 8.34 5.84
C THR A 534 5.51 7.95 6.43
N ARG A 535 6.12 6.89 5.88
CA ARG A 535 7.50 6.53 6.18
C ARG A 535 8.41 7.25 5.19
N ALA A 536 8.87 8.45 5.54
CA ALA A 536 9.75 9.23 4.67
C ALA A 536 11.00 8.44 4.25
N GLU A 537 11.48 7.56 5.13
CA GLU A 537 12.63 6.69 4.88
C GLU A 537 12.40 5.68 3.76
N ALA A 538 11.15 5.33 3.47
CA ALA A 538 10.79 4.44 2.36
C ALA A 538 10.92 5.12 0.97
N TYR A 539 11.00 6.46 0.95
CA TYR A 539 11.06 7.27 -0.27
C TYR A 539 12.22 8.27 -0.20
N PRO A 540 13.47 7.81 -0.07
CA PRO A 540 14.62 8.68 0.19
C PRO A 540 14.92 9.65 -0.96
N TYR A 541 14.38 9.39 -2.14
CA TYR A 541 14.47 10.27 -3.32
C TYR A 541 13.57 11.52 -3.24
N LEU A 542 12.59 11.55 -2.33
CA LEU A 542 11.73 12.71 -2.04
C LEU A 542 12.33 13.50 -0.86
N CYS A 543 13.45 14.13 -1.08
CA CYS A 543 14.17 14.85 -0.05
C CYS A 543 13.98 16.36 -0.13
N ALA A 544 14.13 17.03 1.01
CA ALA A 544 14.17 18.49 1.08
C ALA A 544 15.47 19.03 0.49
N GLN A 545 15.35 20.05 -0.38
CA GLN A 545 16.53 20.68 -1.01
C GLN A 545 16.23 22.10 -1.44
N ALA A 546 17.30 22.92 -1.58
CA ALA A 546 17.22 24.22 -2.25
C ALA A 546 17.01 24.02 -3.75
N ILE A 547 16.14 24.84 -4.35
CA ILE A 547 15.82 24.80 -5.79
C ILE A 547 16.60 25.96 -6.45
N ASP A 548 17.90 25.77 -6.59
CA ASP A 548 18.85 26.73 -7.08
C ASP A 548 19.84 26.12 -8.07
N GLU A 549 20.60 26.99 -8.77
CA GLU A 549 21.59 26.59 -9.75
C GLU A 549 22.76 25.82 -9.13
N ARG A 550 23.12 26.16 -7.88
CA ARG A 550 24.20 25.49 -7.16
C ARG A 550 23.89 24.01 -6.91
N ASN A 551 22.67 23.72 -6.45
CA ASN A 551 22.25 22.31 -6.25
C ASN A 551 22.05 21.58 -7.57
N MET A 552 21.66 22.30 -8.64
CA MET A 552 21.60 21.70 -9.98
C MET A 552 22.99 21.28 -10.45
N GLU A 553 24.00 22.12 -10.28
CA GLU A 553 25.38 21.80 -10.65
C GLU A 553 25.93 20.63 -9.80
N LEU A 554 25.64 20.60 -8.49
CA LEU A 554 26.00 19.47 -7.63
C LEU A 554 25.34 18.16 -8.11
N THR A 555 24.08 18.21 -8.52
CA THR A 555 23.37 17.04 -9.05
C THR A 555 24.02 16.51 -10.34
N ARG A 556 24.43 17.41 -11.24
CA ARG A 556 25.19 17.05 -12.47
C ARG A 556 26.51 16.38 -12.14
N GLN A 557 27.26 16.90 -11.18
CA GLN A 557 28.55 16.35 -10.77
C GLN A 557 28.45 14.97 -10.13
N LEU A 558 27.36 14.68 -9.45
CA LEU A 558 27.10 13.37 -8.83
C LEU A 558 26.67 12.30 -9.85
N GLY A 559 26.23 12.69 -11.06
CA GLY A 559 25.97 11.79 -12.17
C GLY A 559 24.95 10.67 -11.89
N GLY A 560 24.01 10.88 -10.98
CA GLY A 560 22.97 9.89 -10.64
C GLY A 560 23.46 8.71 -9.78
N GLN A 561 24.75 8.64 -9.41
CA GLN A 561 25.27 7.67 -8.44
C GLN A 561 25.20 8.24 -7.03
N GLU A 562 24.04 8.15 -6.44
CA GLU A 562 23.80 8.80 -5.16
C GLU A 562 24.00 7.85 -3.98
N SER A 563 25.16 7.96 -3.32
CA SER A 563 25.25 7.55 -1.93
C SER A 563 24.62 8.66 -1.06
N VAL A 564 23.85 8.29 -0.04
CA VAL A 564 23.31 9.23 0.97
C VAL A 564 24.39 10.17 1.53
N ALA A 565 25.64 9.73 1.58
CA ALA A 565 26.78 10.53 2.00
C ALA A 565 27.11 11.69 1.06
N ALA A 566 26.94 11.54 -0.25
CA ALA A 566 27.18 12.61 -1.23
C ALA A 566 26.11 13.71 -1.16
N MET A 567 24.91 13.39 -0.69
CA MET A 567 23.79 14.32 -0.52
C MET A 567 23.83 15.07 0.82
N ALA A 568 24.66 14.68 1.77
CA ALA A 568 24.69 15.26 3.11
C ALA A 568 24.74 16.80 3.13
N PRO A 569 25.53 17.49 2.28
CA PRO A 569 25.57 18.96 2.27
C PRO A 569 24.23 19.60 1.86
N ILE A 570 23.51 18.99 0.90
CA ILE A 570 22.20 19.46 0.42
C ILE A 570 21.16 19.32 1.54
N LEU A 571 21.13 18.17 2.19
CA LEU A 571 20.21 17.87 3.28
C LEU A 571 20.47 18.74 4.51
N GLN A 572 21.73 18.98 4.89
CA GLN A 572 22.08 19.83 6.03
C GLN A 572 21.60 21.27 5.85
N GLN A 573 21.70 21.83 4.65
CA GLN A 573 21.22 23.17 4.39
C GLN A 573 19.69 23.27 4.55
N ALA A 574 18.94 22.29 4.06
CA ALA A 574 17.49 22.24 4.22
C ALA A 574 17.06 22.03 5.69
N GLN A 575 17.83 21.26 6.48
CA GLN A 575 17.57 21.04 7.90
C GLN A 575 17.67 22.31 8.76
N LEU A 576 18.46 23.28 8.36
CA LEU A 576 18.55 24.57 9.11
C LEU A 576 17.16 25.26 9.17
N LEU A 577 16.32 25.09 8.17
CA LEU A 577 14.97 25.67 8.11
C LEU A 577 13.95 25.01 9.06
N GLU A 578 14.32 23.93 9.74
CA GLU A 578 13.52 23.37 10.84
C GLU A 578 13.44 24.35 12.04
N GLN A 579 14.42 25.23 12.17
CA GLN A 579 14.44 26.28 13.19
C GLN A 579 13.57 27.45 12.76
N SER A 580 12.61 27.85 13.60
CA SER A 580 11.61 28.87 13.26
C SER A 580 12.18 30.26 13.02
N ASP A 581 13.25 30.64 13.72
CA ASP A 581 13.97 31.91 13.53
C ASP A 581 14.74 31.93 12.20
N VAL A 582 15.37 30.82 11.82
CA VAL A 582 16.06 30.68 10.53
C VAL A 582 15.03 30.72 9.40
N MET A 583 13.89 30.03 9.55
CA MET A 583 12.81 30.05 8.58
C MET A 583 12.20 31.45 8.43
N GLU A 584 12.01 32.18 9.53
CA GLU A 584 11.53 33.56 9.49
C GLU A 584 12.50 34.47 8.75
N ALA A 585 13.78 34.39 9.07
CA ALA A 585 14.82 35.17 8.40
C ALA A 585 14.84 34.86 6.88
N PHE A 586 14.75 33.59 6.51
CA PHE A 586 14.68 33.16 5.12
C PHE A 586 13.45 33.72 4.38
N LEU A 587 12.27 33.66 4.98
CA LEU A 587 11.04 34.16 4.35
C LEU A 587 11.03 35.68 4.16
N ARG A 588 11.78 36.43 5.00
CA ARG A 588 11.93 37.88 4.89
C ARG A 588 12.93 38.29 3.79
N GLN A 589 13.82 37.37 3.39
CA GLN A 589 14.75 37.61 2.28
C GLN A 589 14.04 37.43 0.95
N ARG A 590 14.26 38.38 0.04
CA ARG A 590 13.79 38.31 -1.35
C ARG A 590 14.93 38.08 -2.32
N ASP A 591 16.17 38.35 -1.87
CA ASP A 591 17.38 38.21 -2.67
C ASP A 591 17.98 36.83 -2.44
N GLY A 592 18.08 36.02 -3.49
CA GLY A 592 18.66 34.69 -3.49
C GLY A 592 18.74 34.16 -4.93
N ASP A 593 19.62 33.20 -5.16
CA ASP A 593 19.84 32.62 -6.48
C ASP A 593 18.90 31.42 -6.78
N PHE A 594 17.66 31.51 -6.28
CA PHE A 594 16.63 30.51 -6.50
C PHE A 594 15.94 30.68 -7.87
N TYR A 595 15.64 29.57 -8.53
CA TYR A 595 14.99 29.59 -9.85
C TYR A 595 13.67 30.35 -9.87
N GLU A 596 12.89 30.26 -8.80
CA GLU A 596 11.52 30.76 -8.73
C GLU A 596 11.37 32.13 -8.05
N LYS A 597 12.46 32.83 -7.79
CA LYS A 597 12.47 34.11 -7.03
C LYS A 597 11.56 35.21 -7.63
N GLU A 598 11.29 35.15 -8.90
CA GLU A 598 10.43 36.11 -9.60
C GLU A 598 8.95 35.67 -9.67
N GLU A 599 8.63 34.43 -9.28
CA GLU A 599 7.26 33.93 -9.33
C GLU A 599 6.38 34.64 -8.28
N PRO A 600 5.15 35.05 -8.61
CA PRO A 600 4.26 35.80 -7.70
C PRO A 600 4.06 35.12 -6.35
N TRP A 601 3.95 33.79 -6.34
CA TRP A 601 3.77 33.00 -5.11
C TRP A 601 5.08 32.65 -4.39
N TYR A 602 6.24 33.07 -4.86
CA TYR A 602 7.52 32.80 -4.19
C TYR A 602 7.52 33.36 -2.77
N ARG A 603 6.88 34.54 -2.54
CA ARG A 603 6.57 35.10 -1.23
C ARG A 603 5.12 35.57 -1.18
N TRP A 604 4.50 35.43 -0.03
CA TRP A 604 3.16 35.90 0.22
C TRP A 604 2.94 36.30 1.68
N SER A 605 1.94 37.11 1.93
CA SER A 605 1.45 37.44 3.27
C SER A 605 -0.07 37.23 3.35
N TYR A 606 -0.52 36.86 4.53
CA TYR A 606 -1.94 36.62 4.82
C TYR A 606 -2.24 37.19 6.20
N ARG A 607 -3.15 38.19 6.30
CA ARG A 607 -3.39 38.92 7.53
C ARG A 607 -4.87 38.88 7.92
N VAL A 608 -5.16 38.19 8.99
CA VAL A 608 -6.47 38.15 9.63
C VAL A 608 -6.51 39.20 10.74
N GLU A 609 -7.24 40.27 10.55
CA GLU A 609 -7.31 41.39 11.52
C GLU A 609 -8.07 41.00 12.78
N THR A 610 -9.18 40.22 12.62
CA THR A 610 -10.02 39.76 13.73
C THR A 610 -10.40 38.30 13.50
N VAL A 611 -10.04 37.47 14.47
CA VAL A 611 -10.37 36.05 14.42
C VAL A 611 -11.82 35.82 14.88
N ASP A 612 -12.59 35.16 14.03
CA ASP A 612 -13.85 34.57 14.42
C ASP A 612 -13.53 33.22 15.14
N GLU A 613 -13.45 33.24 16.46
CA GLU A 613 -13.05 32.08 17.28
C GLU A 613 -14.00 30.90 17.09
N LYS A 614 -15.31 31.16 16.92
CA LYS A 614 -16.28 30.08 16.70
C LYS A 614 -16.01 29.38 15.37
N ALA A 615 -15.83 30.13 14.29
CA ALA A 615 -15.49 29.58 12.99
C ALA A 615 -14.12 28.91 12.98
N PHE A 616 -13.15 29.45 13.73
CA PHE A 616 -11.82 28.86 13.88
C PHE A 616 -11.89 27.46 14.53
N TRP A 617 -12.57 27.33 15.68
CA TRP A 617 -12.73 26.06 16.38
C TRP A 617 -13.59 25.05 15.61
N GLU A 618 -14.55 25.54 14.80
CA GLU A 618 -15.32 24.68 13.91
C GLU A 618 -14.43 24.06 12.82
N ARG A 619 -13.48 24.82 12.24
CA ARG A 619 -12.51 24.27 11.28
C ARG A 619 -11.59 23.23 11.93
N VAL A 620 -11.17 23.44 13.19
CA VAL A 620 -10.40 22.43 13.95
C VAL A 620 -11.21 21.14 14.11
N TRP A 621 -12.51 21.27 14.45
CA TRP A 621 -13.40 20.12 14.60
C TRP A 621 -13.61 19.37 13.30
N ILE A 622 -13.87 20.07 12.20
CA ILE A 622 -14.01 19.48 10.85
C ILE A 622 -12.76 18.65 10.51
N ARG A 623 -11.57 19.14 10.84
CA ARG A 623 -10.34 18.38 10.62
C ARG A 623 -10.23 17.15 11.50
N ALA A 624 -10.59 17.26 12.78
CA ALA A 624 -10.62 16.11 13.69
C ALA A 624 -11.56 14.98 13.22
N GLN A 625 -12.70 15.37 12.59
CA GLN A 625 -13.64 14.39 12.02
C GLN A 625 -13.11 13.76 10.72
N ALA A 626 -12.51 14.57 9.85
CA ALA A 626 -12.02 14.10 8.55
C ALA A 626 -10.76 13.22 8.66
N ASP A 627 -9.91 13.51 9.67
CA ASP A 627 -8.72 12.72 10.00
C ASP A 627 -8.62 12.61 11.53
N GLY A 628 -9.14 11.53 12.07
CA GLY A 628 -9.21 11.27 13.52
C GLY A 628 -7.87 11.25 14.24
N GLN A 629 -6.79 11.54 13.54
CA GLN A 629 -5.42 11.50 14.07
C GLN A 629 -4.63 12.80 13.81
N CYS A 630 -5.27 13.90 13.39
CA CYS A 630 -4.57 15.16 13.10
C CYS A 630 -4.75 16.23 14.17
N VAL A 631 -5.73 16.10 15.10
CA VAL A 631 -6.00 17.05 16.20
C VAL A 631 -5.85 16.33 17.53
N PHE A 632 -5.10 16.93 18.45
CA PHE A 632 -4.79 16.34 19.75
C PHE A 632 -5.00 17.34 20.87
N VAL A 633 -5.36 16.82 22.05
CA VAL A 633 -5.47 17.54 23.33
C VAL A 633 -4.62 16.85 24.40
N PRO A 634 -4.17 17.59 25.43
CA PRO A 634 -3.42 16.98 26.54
C PRO A 634 -4.25 15.94 27.29
N GLY A 635 -3.61 14.82 27.66
CA GLY A 635 -4.15 13.84 28.59
C GLY A 635 -3.69 14.08 30.02
N GLU A 636 -4.21 13.29 30.98
CA GLU A 636 -3.97 13.44 32.40
C GLU A 636 -2.51 13.17 32.81
N ALA A 637 -1.82 12.29 32.11
CA ALA A 637 -0.43 11.91 32.38
C ALA A 637 0.61 12.70 31.51
N GLY A 638 0.15 13.72 30.77
CA GLY A 638 1.01 14.56 29.93
C GLY A 638 1.18 14.05 28.50
N GLU A 639 0.53 12.95 28.14
CA GLU A 639 0.45 12.46 26.76
C GLU A 639 -0.50 13.33 25.92
N TRP A 640 -0.43 13.17 24.59
CA TRP A 640 -1.33 13.82 23.66
C TRP A 640 -2.32 12.83 23.07
N ASN A 641 -3.62 13.06 23.33
CA ASN A 641 -4.70 12.20 22.89
C ASN A 641 -5.40 12.75 21.65
N ALA A 642 -5.59 11.89 20.65
CA ALA A 642 -6.34 12.25 19.45
C ALA A 642 -7.79 12.55 19.78
N VAL A 643 -8.32 13.65 19.21
CA VAL A 643 -9.70 14.11 19.44
C VAL A 643 -10.67 13.26 18.63
N LYS A 644 -11.47 12.45 19.33
CA LYS A 644 -12.56 11.63 18.75
C LYS A 644 -13.93 12.22 18.99
N GLU A 645 -14.09 13.02 20.05
CA GLU A 645 -15.36 13.59 20.50
C GLU A 645 -15.26 15.11 20.61
N ARG A 646 -16.31 15.81 20.20
CA ARG A 646 -16.38 17.28 20.26
C ARG A 646 -16.29 17.82 21.68
N THR A 647 -16.79 17.07 22.66
CA THR A 647 -16.73 17.40 24.09
C THR A 647 -15.29 17.55 24.55
N LYS A 648 -14.41 16.61 24.19
CA LYS A 648 -12.98 16.65 24.52
C LYS A 648 -12.25 17.83 23.90
N LEU A 649 -12.61 18.20 22.68
CA LEU A 649 -12.10 19.43 22.09
C LEU A 649 -12.57 20.65 22.86
N SER A 650 -13.88 20.72 23.19
CA SER A 650 -14.48 21.87 23.86
C SER A 650 -13.90 22.13 25.26
N GLU A 651 -13.45 21.11 25.96
CA GLU A 651 -12.76 21.23 27.25
C GLU A 651 -11.45 22.02 27.16
N ASN A 652 -10.81 22.02 25.97
CA ASN A 652 -9.52 22.66 25.70
C ASN A 652 -9.61 23.92 24.83
N THR A 653 -10.82 24.34 24.46
CA THR A 653 -11.06 25.53 23.63
C THR A 653 -11.53 26.72 24.46
N GLY A 654 -11.59 27.90 23.86
CA GLY A 654 -11.95 29.14 24.49
C GLY A 654 -11.30 30.29 23.72
N LYS A 655 -11.11 31.44 24.35
CA LYS A 655 -10.36 32.54 23.75
C LYS A 655 -8.93 32.11 23.45
N ILE A 656 -8.49 32.34 22.24
CA ILE A 656 -7.14 31.96 21.81
C ILE A 656 -6.13 32.95 22.42
N ARG A 657 -5.07 32.43 23.02
CA ARG A 657 -3.95 33.22 23.56
C ARG A 657 -2.82 33.35 22.55
N GLU A 658 -2.52 32.24 21.87
CA GLU A 658 -1.39 32.16 20.95
C GLU A 658 -1.52 31.02 19.98
N ILE A 659 -0.95 31.21 18.80
CA ILE A 659 -0.74 30.16 17.79
C ILE A 659 0.74 30.17 17.42
N ARG A 660 1.39 29.01 17.44
CA ARG A 660 2.81 28.87 17.05
C ARG A 660 3.08 27.56 16.36
N VAL A 661 4.01 27.56 15.40
CA VAL A 661 4.56 26.35 14.79
C VAL A 661 5.58 25.77 15.75
N THR A 662 5.38 24.53 16.18
CA THR A 662 6.23 23.82 17.14
C THR A 662 7.15 22.81 16.48
N LYS A 663 6.82 22.36 15.27
CA LYS A 663 7.64 21.43 14.48
C LYS A 663 7.57 21.77 13.00
N ARG A 664 8.72 21.70 12.34
CA ARG A 664 8.88 21.84 10.90
C ARG A 664 9.58 20.60 10.33
N SER A 665 9.31 20.32 9.06
CA SER A 665 10.09 19.37 8.28
C SER A 665 11.41 19.97 7.82
N SER A 666 12.29 19.14 7.32
CA SER A 666 13.41 19.60 6.51
C SER A 666 12.88 20.42 5.32
N GLY A 667 13.50 21.57 5.03
CA GLY A 667 12.97 22.57 4.09
C GLY A 667 12.01 23.58 4.70
N GLY A 668 11.58 23.43 5.97
CA GLY A 668 10.91 24.48 6.76
C GLY A 668 9.37 24.45 6.74
N ALA A 669 8.73 23.47 6.10
CA ALA A 669 7.27 23.37 6.10
C ALA A 669 6.72 23.04 7.52
N ALA A 670 5.63 23.69 7.93
CA ALA A 670 5.00 23.46 9.22
C ALA A 670 4.37 22.05 9.28
N GLN A 671 4.84 21.23 10.23
CA GLN A 671 4.34 19.90 10.53
C GLN A 671 3.40 19.86 11.73
N GLU A 672 3.62 20.76 12.68
CA GLU A 672 2.85 20.82 13.91
C GLU A 672 2.58 22.28 14.30
N LEU A 673 1.32 22.55 14.61
CA LEU A 673 0.83 23.83 15.11
C LEU A 673 0.30 23.63 16.53
N LEU A 674 0.73 24.44 17.48
CA LEU A 674 0.18 24.51 18.82
C LEU A 674 -0.70 25.74 18.96
N ILE A 675 -1.91 25.56 19.46
CA ILE A 675 -2.85 26.60 19.80
C ILE A 675 -3.01 26.60 21.32
N GLU A 676 -2.68 27.72 21.94
CA GLU A 676 -2.91 27.96 23.37
C GLU A 676 -4.20 28.74 23.53
N SER A 677 -5.13 28.22 24.33
CA SER A 677 -6.41 28.84 24.61
C SER A 677 -6.59 29.18 26.07
N GLU A 678 -7.72 29.75 26.43
CA GLU A 678 -8.11 30.03 27.79
C GLU A 678 -8.20 28.77 28.65
N ASN A 679 -8.70 27.68 28.07
CA ASN A 679 -9.03 26.44 28.78
C ASN A 679 -7.99 25.32 28.61
N GLY A 680 -7.03 25.47 27.71
CA GLY A 680 -6.03 24.44 27.48
C GLY A 680 -5.23 24.62 26.20
N GLN A 681 -4.71 23.51 25.69
CA GLN A 681 -3.90 23.49 24.47
C GLN A 681 -4.50 22.52 23.44
N VAL A 682 -4.36 22.86 22.19
CA VAL A 682 -4.73 22.00 21.04
C VAL A 682 -3.57 21.94 20.08
N ARG A 683 -3.18 20.73 19.69
CA ARG A 683 -2.13 20.46 18.73
C ARG A 683 -2.72 19.98 17.42
N ILE A 684 -2.26 20.56 16.31
CA ILE A 684 -2.67 20.15 14.96
C ILE A 684 -1.44 19.65 14.22
N GLN A 685 -1.56 18.49 13.60
CA GLN A 685 -0.52 17.87 12.78
C GLN A 685 -0.99 17.72 11.34
N SER A 686 -0.05 17.52 10.40
CA SER A 686 -0.21 17.52 8.95
C SER A 686 -0.31 18.91 8.33
N GLU A 687 0.47 19.12 7.27
CA GLU A 687 0.51 20.39 6.52
C GLU A 687 -0.88 20.80 6.01
N TYR A 688 -1.65 19.85 5.49
CA TYR A 688 -3.00 20.12 5.00
C TYR A 688 -3.92 20.63 6.11
N SER A 689 -3.93 19.97 7.29
CA SER A 689 -4.78 20.36 8.41
C SER A 689 -4.41 21.72 8.96
N ILE A 690 -3.13 22.03 9.03
CA ILE A 690 -2.61 23.33 9.46
C ILE A 690 -3.05 24.44 8.49
N ARG A 691 -2.87 24.24 7.19
CA ARG A 691 -3.29 25.17 6.13
C ARG A 691 -4.80 25.42 6.16
N TYR A 692 -5.59 24.35 6.34
CA TYR A 692 -7.05 24.42 6.43
C TYR A 692 -7.52 25.22 7.63
N VAL A 693 -6.98 24.97 8.82
CA VAL A 693 -7.42 25.62 10.06
C VAL A 693 -7.08 27.11 10.05
N LEU A 694 -5.91 27.50 9.54
CA LEU A 694 -5.49 28.90 9.49
C LEU A 694 -6.08 29.69 8.32
N CYS A 695 -6.79 29.05 7.38
CA CYS A 695 -7.50 29.73 6.30
C CYS A 695 -8.91 30.13 6.79
N ASP A 696 -9.21 31.43 6.89
CA ASP A 696 -10.54 31.90 7.31
C ASP A 696 -11.57 31.92 6.17
N GLY A 697 -11.11 31.69 4.93
CA GLY A 697 -11.94 31.67 3.72
C GLY A 697 -12.46 33.05 3.26
N LYS A 698 -12.02 34.10 3.88
CA LYS A 698 -12.48 35.52 3.61
C LYS A 698 -11.31 36.43 3.27
N THR A 699 -10.18 36.23 3.95
CA THR A 699 -8.97 37.04 3.79
C THR A 699 -8.30 36.72 2.47
N GLN A 700 -7.78 37.72 1.78
CA GLN A 700 -6.95 37.55 0.58
C GLN A 700 -5.48 37.46 0.95
N ALA A 701 -4.76 36.59 0.27
CA ALA A 701 -3.30 36.60 0.33
C ALA A 701 -2.77 37.71 -0.58
N VAL A 702 -1.74 38.41 -0.10
CA VAL A 702 -0.99 39.38 -0.91
C VAL A 702 0.29 38.71 -1.37
N ARG A 703 0.47 38.57 -2.68
CA ARG A 703 1.66 38.00 -3.32
C ARG A 703 2.81 38.99 -3.34
N GLN A 704 4.02 38.51 -3.64
CA GLN A 704 5.21 39.40 -3.63
C GLN A 704 5.17 40.54 -4.64
N ASP A 705 4.40 40.40 -5.74
CA ASP A 705 4.17 41.45 -6.74
C ASP A 705 3.14 42.48 -6.30
N GLY A 706 2.61 42.36 -5.07
CA GLY A 706 1.58 43.23 -4.52
C GLY A 706 0.13 42.87 -4.94
N SER A 707 -0.04 41.87 -5.81
CA SER A 707 -1.40 41.45 -6.23
C SER A 707 -2.08 40.64 -5.12
N ALA A 708 -3.39 40.86 -4.97
CA ALA A 708 -4.23 40.12 -4.04
C ALA A 708 -4.80 38.84 -4.70
N ALA A 709 -4.84 37.75 -3.97
CA ALA A 709 -5.44 36.50 -4.43
C ALA A 709 -6.42 35.96 -3.39
N ALA A 710 -7.59 35.52 -3.84
CA ALA A 710 -8.58 34.90 -2.98
C ALA A 710 -8.04 33.56 -2.43
N VAL A 711 -8.20 33.35 -1.12
CA VAL A 711 -7.84 32.11 -0.42
C VAL A 711 -9.08 31.62 0.31
N THR A 712 -9.78 30.66 -0.29
CA THR A 712 -11.15 30.31 0.15
C THR A 712 -11.23 29.08 1.04
N SER A 713 -10.32 28.14 0.90
CA SER A 713 -10.39 26.86 1.64
C SER A 713 -9.08 26.41 2.26
N LEU A 714 -7.94 26.81 1.69
CA LEU A 714 -6.63 26.32 2.08
C LEU A 714 -5.58 27.42 1.87
N LEU A 715 -4.67 27.65 2.83
CA LEU A 715 -3.54 28.57 2.65
C LEU A 715 -2.66 28.14 1.45
N PRO A 716 -1.92 29.06 0.81
CA PRO A 716 -1.09 28.75 -0.35
C PRO A 716 -0.11 27.60 -0.10
N SER A 717 0.54 27.59 1.04
CA SER A 717 1.51 26.54 1.44
C SER A 717 1.60 26.43 2.96
N SER A 718 2.37 25.45 3.44
CA SER A 718 2.75 25.31 4.86
C SER A 718 4.10 25.94 5.20
N PHE A 719 4.77 26.60 4.25
CA PHE A 719 6.02 27.31 4.46
C PHE A 719 5.74 28.73 4.91
N PHE A 720 5.46 28.91 6.19
CA PHE A 720 5.14 30.22 6.76
C PHE A 720 5.63 30.39 8.19
N GLN A 721 5.74 31.64 8.63
CA GLN A 721 5.87 32.05 10.01
C GLN A 721 4.60 32.79 10.45
N VAL A 722 4.13 32.55 11.67
CA VAL A 722 2.97 33.17 12.26
C VAL A 722 3.37 34.21 13.31
N SER A 723 2.73 35.36 13.27
CA SER A 723 2.82 36.41 14.29
C SER A 723 1.41 36.78 14.73
N THR A 724 1.15 36.81 16.04
CA THR A 724 -0.15 37.12 16.62
C THR A 724 -0.20 38.51 17.20
N PHE A 725 -1.34 39.22 17.05
CA PHE A 725 -1.60 40.45 17.82
C PHE A 725 -2.60 40.18 18.92
N LYS A 726 -2.32 40.78 20.08
CA LYS A 726 -3.04 40.46 21.32
C LYS A 726 -3.61 41.74 21.96
N THR A 727 -4.73 41.56 22.63
CA THR A 727 -5.33 42.55 23.55
C THR A 727 -5.72 41.81 24.82
N ASP A 728 -5.33 42.33 25.99
CA ASP A 728 -5.59 41.75 27.31
C ASP A 728 -5.10 40.27 27.43
N GLY A 729 -4.00 39.93 26.76
CA GLY A 729 -3.41 38.59 26.78
C GLY A 729 -4.05 37.57 25.85
N PHE A 730 -5.08 37.97 25.08
CA PHE A 730 -5.74 37.14 24.10
C PHE A 730 -5.45 37.61 22.68
N MET A 731 -5.38 36.65 21.77
CA MET A 731 -5.16 36.90 20.34
C MET A 731 -6.42 37.53 19.74
N ILE A 732 -6.27 38.66 19.07
CA ILE A 732 -7.35 39.28 18.28
C ILE A 732 -7.21 38.99 16.80
N GLY A 733 -6.00 38.74 16.31
CA GLY A 733 -5.68 38.45 14.93
C GLY A 733 -4.29 37.89 14.76
N TYR A 734 -3.94 37.56 13.52
CA TYR A 734 -2.59 37.06 13.19
C TYR A 734 -2.18 37.44 11.77
N THR A 735 -0.87 37.46 11.56
CA THR A 735 -0.25 37.59 10.24
C THR A 735 0.61 36.38 9.96
N LEU A 736 0.47 35.85 8.75
CA LEU A 736 1.36 34.84 8.19
C LEU A 736 2.25 35.51 7.14
N ILE A 737 3.55 35.27 7.22
CA ILE A 737 4.50 35.54 6.13
C ILE A 737 4.91 34.19 5.60
N GLY A 738 4.74 33.94 4.32
CA GLY A 738 5.00 32.62 3.74
C GLY A 738 5.60 32.69 2.35
N GLY A 739 5.85 31.51 1.81
CA GLY A 739 6.33 31.35 0.44
C GLY A 739 5.89 30.04 -0.17
N GLY A 740 5.81 30.03 -1.51
CA GLY A 740 5.39 28.88 -2.28
C GLY A 740 3.89 28.68 -2.39
N TYR A 741 3.49 27.80 -3.32
CA TYR A 741 2.11 27.39 -3.56
C TYR A 741 2.05 25.87 -3.81
N GLY A 742 1.43 25.11 -2.89
CA GLY A 742 1.33 23.68 -2.89
C GLY A 742 1.97 23.04 -1.65
N HIS A 743 2.14 21.71 -1.68
CA HIS A 743 2.63 20.92 -0.55
C HIS A 743 4.16 20.88 -0.42
N GLY A 744 4.91 21.23 -1.47
CA GLY A 744 6.37 21.31 -1.44
C GLY A 744 7.14 20.00 -1.63
N ILE A 745 6.46 18.87 -1.92
CA ILE A 745 7.08 17.55 -2.08
C ILE A 745 7.28 17.24 -3.56
N GLY A 746 8.48 16.76 -3.94
CA GLY A 746 8.82 16.39 -5.31
C GLY A 746 9.04 17.60 -6.22
N MET A 747 8.55 17.56 -7.46
CA MET A 747 8.85 18.56 -8.48
C MET A 747 8.05 19.86 -8.31
N SER A 748 8.74 21.00 -8.25
CA SER A 748 8.12 22.31 -8.45
C SER A 748 7.90 22.56 -9.93
N GLN A 749 6.66 22.84 -10.34
CA GLN A 749 6.31 23.08 -11.75
C GLN A 749 6.95 24.38 -12.27
N ASN A 750 6.94 25.46 -11.46
CA ASN A 750 7.65 26.69 -11.81
C ASN A 750 9.17 26.54 -11.71
N GLY A 751 9.67 25.71 -10.79
CA GLY A 751 11.09 25.34 -10.75
C GLY A 751 11.52 24.64 -12.04
N ALA A 752 10.76 23.64 -12.49
CA ALA A 752 11.00 22.96 -13.76
C ALA A 752 10.92 23.91 -14.97
N LYS A 753 9.97 24.87 -14.98
CA LYS A 753 9.86 25.92 -16.00
C LYS A 753 11.16 26.73 -16.12
N HIS A 754 11.64 27.30 -15.02
CA HIS A 754 12.83 28.14 -15.03
C HIS A 754 14.10 27.35 -15.31
N MET A 755 14.20 26.10 -14.85
CA MET A 755 15.29 25.20 -15.24
C MET A 755 15.29 24.95 -16.75
N ALA A 756 14.13 24.69 -17.35
CA ALA A 756 14.00 24.50 -18.79
C ALA A 756 14.31 25.79 -19.58
N GLU A 757 13.93 26.98 -19.10
CA GLU A 757 14.33 28.28 -19.63
C GLU A 757 15.86 28.46 -19.59
N ALA A 758 16.51 27.90 -18.57
CA ALA A 758 17.98 27.84 -18.45
C ALA A 758 18.61 26.67 -19.26
N SER A 759 17.87 26.08 -20.19
CA SER A 759 18.30 24.99 -21.07
C SER A 759 18.64 23.66 -20.34
N VAL A 760 18.02 23.41 -19.19
CA VAL A 760 18.10 22.12 -18.47
C VAL A 760 17.13 21.14 -19.14
N SER A 761 17.59 19.94 -19.44
CA SER A 761 16.77 18.89 -20.06
C SER A 761 15.76 18.28 -19.09
N ALA A 762 14.71 17.66 -19.62
CA ALA A 762 13.69 16.99 -18.81
C ALA A 762 14.28 15.90 -17.90
N GLU A 763 15.26 15.14 -18.36
CA GLU A 763 15.94 14.11 -17.58
C GLU A 763 16.72 14.72 -16.41
N GLU A 764 17.45 15.80 -16.64
CA GLU A 764 18.17 16.52 -15.58
C GLU A 764 17.21 17.14 -14.56
N ILE A 765 16.08 17.73 -15.01
CA ILE A 765 15.03 18.26 -14.14
C ILE A 765 14.49 17.15 -13.23
N LEU A 766 14.15 16.01 -13.80
CA LEU A 766 13.62 14.87 -13.04
C LEU A 766 14.65 14.30 -12.06
N THR A 767 15.90 14.14 -12.49
CA THR A 767 16.99 13.68 -11.61
C THR A 767 17.26 14.67 -10.47
N PHE A 768 17.08 15.98 -10.75
CA PHE A 768 17.18 17.00 -9.70
C PHE A 768 16.11 16.84 -8.63
N PHE A 769 14.84 16.63 -8.99
CA PHE A 769 13.73 16.55 -8.03
C PHE A 769 13.53 15.17 -7.40
N TYR A 770 13.91 14.10 -8.11
CA TYR A 770 13.74 12.70 -7.69
C TYR A 770 15.08 11.98 -7.68
N LYS A 771 15.81 12.19 -6.58
CA LYS A 771 17.20 11.74 -6.44
C LYS A 771 17.35 10.21 -6.58
N GLY A 772 18.27 9.76 -7.42
CA GLY A 772 18.54 8.34 -7.63
C GLY A 772 17.45 7.58 -8.39
N CYS A 773 16.40 8.27 -8.86
CA CYS A 773 15.44 7.67 -9.77
C CYS A 773 16.01 7.57 -11.19
N GLN A 774 15.57 6.55 -11.91
CA GLN A 774 15.98 6.27 -13.28
C GLN A 774 14.79 6.24 -14.21
N LEU A 775 14.95 6.75 -15.44
CA LEU A 775 13.98 6.60 -16.49
C LEU A 775 14.06 5.18 -17.05
N LYS A 776 12.93 4.46 -17.04
CA LYS A 776 12.78 3.17 -17.72
C LYS A 776 11.64 3.26 -18.73
N MET A 777 11.74 2.48 -19.81
CA MET A 777 10.62 2.31 -20.75
C MET A 777 9.70 1.22 -20.23
N ILE A 778 8.42 1.53 -20.06
CA ILE A 778 7.40 0.51 -19.85
C ILE A 778 7.10 -0.14 -21.19
N SER A 779 7.42 -1.43 -21.28
CA SER A 779 7.28 -2.22 -22.53
C SER A 779 5.85 -2.73 -22.68
#